data_7b31de819b1e880ca7fb6e3acc7dee7b
#
_entry.id   7b31de819b1e880ca7fb6e3acc7dee7b
#
_cell.length_a   1.000
_cell.length_b   1.000
_cell.length_c   1.000
_cell.angle_alpha   90.00
_cell.angle_beta   90.00
_cell.angle_gamma   90.00
#
_symmetry.space_group_name_H-M   'P 1'
#
loop_
_entity.id
_entity.type
_entity.pdbx_description
1 polymer ?
#
loop_
_entity_poly.entity_id
_entity_poly.type
_entity_poly.pdbx_seq_one_letter_code
_entity_poly.pdbx_strand_id
1 'polypeptide(L)'
;MPIGSSTLPGADPARPSGPDELARNHDSPARTRHIARFLADRSMRTHTRAWTAVFAALLLTSLVLSSFGLAVLSAALGHASVERYGAAAAVVAGDQETRYTAKPWGSKQQTQTAALTERVRVPRSVLPRIEAVPGVRAAIADDTFPVALTRADGSLVIGPDSDSGASPVYGHTWRAAALAPFTLRDGRAPAGPDQVVLDGDLAERAGVRVGDDVRLQSTDTPETYRVSGIAAPGGRADDSGLGNQGTVFFSDERARLLAGHPETTDAIGVLADPGVSADTLHPRLREALDGARPATSAAADARYKDDNTSLRVLTGNGRGEPEFVTSAPSRMSLLALLGSVCALVVLIALLVVSSTVAQAIHQRSREMALLRAVGATPRQLRAMVGREVNVVAATAAVAGAIGAAPVFLALIKMLRTRGAVPIGLELPAPFWMYAAPLATGALTVLVARIAAAIACSRIAKVRPAQAMGEAQSEAEQFGRGRAVTGVVMLVLGCGAAGTAVLQFGELAAMAASTAAVCLVIACALLGPWIAWGAMRVLGVPAERLGGAGGYLAAAASRANSRRLGAAITPIVLVVAFAGVQLSAGATLDTQGGRQAGQAMRAELAITTDGPGIPDVTVRRVKEVPGVAAATGVLHSTVVLARKEAGEPRLDRLPVMALDPAALPATIDPKVTSGDLDDLRAGTVAVGEERARSLDLDVGSKVTVRYGDGANVALTVAAVYERSLALGDFLFAPAELAPHMATPLNTRVLLSVTPGAAPQDVTAAVREVLSGAAPGATVAEQPKGEHLRTEDRGVGQVISLVAVSVIGGFTIIAVLSTLVLIMVGRRQEVILLRLVGAGRRQIRWMLRIEAMTVVLVGLVVGTVTALVPLLAFSLATTGSLPYMPPSQAGLVVLAVVVTAGAGYLLPLRSVLRKRPPTGVGRG
;
A
#
# COMPACT_ATOMS: atom_id res chain seq x y z
N MET A 1 32.11 -26.44 93.30
CA MET A 1 30.80 -26.16 93.86
C MET A 1 30.58 -24.72 94.04
N PRO A 2 29.65 -23.95 93.49
CA PRO A 2 28.19 -24.10 93.45
C PRO A 2 27.62 -23.79 92.08
N ILE A 3 26.58 -24.42 91.72
CA ILE A 3 25.24 -24.18 91.28
C ILE A 3 24.96 -22.80 90.56
N GLY A 4 24.83 -22.83 89.19
CA GLY A 4 24.37 -21.73 88.35
C GLY A 4 22.88 -21.77 88.12
N SER A 5 22.20 -20.68 88.32
CA SER A 5 20.76 -20.42 87.99
C SER A 5 20.59 -19.99 86.55
N SER A 6 19.81 -20.71 85.74
CA SER A 6 19.36 -20.37 84.42
C SER A 6 18.22 -19.38 84.48
N THR A 7 18.46 -18.18 83.94
CA THR A 7 17.37 -17.21 83.66
C THR A 7 16.90 -17.39 82.22
N LEU A 8 15.59 -17.68 82.03
CA LEU A 8 14.85 -17.61 80.75
C LEU A 8 14.73 -16.14 80.29
N PRO A 9 14.89 -15.84 79.00
CA PRO A 9 14.63 -14.51 78.51
C PRO A 9 13.10 -14.26 78.36
N GLY A 10 12.67 -13.16 78.97
CA GLY A 10 11.27 -12.72 78.97
C GLY A 10 10.78 -12.40 77.54
N ALA A 11 9.56 -12.83 77.26
CA ALA A 11 8.82 -12.45 76.07
C ALA A 11 8.42 -10.95 76.18
N ASP A 12 8.93 -10.14 75.27
CA ASP A 12 8.46 -8.75 75.08
C ASP A 12 7.01 -8.78 74.54
N PRO A 13 6.05 -8.04 75.09
CA PRO A 13 4.72 -7.96 74.58
C PRO A 13 4.73 -7.17 73.27
N ALA A 14 4.24 -7.82 72.17
CA ALA A 14 4.10 -7.25 70.87
C ALA A 14 3.34 -5.89 70.95
N ARG A 15 3.99 -4.82 70.60
CA ARG A 15 3.33 -3.49 70.38
C ARG A 15 2.24 -3.67 69.30
N PRO A 16 1.04 -3.12 69.48
CA PRO A 16 0.03 -3.14 68.44
C PRO A 16 0.55 -2.32 67.28
N SER A 17 0.67 -2.95 66.11
CA SER A 17 1.00 -2.28 64.83
C SER A 17 0.01 -1.13 64.58
N GLY A 18 0.53 0.09 64.47
CA GLY A 18 -0.29 1.28 64.25
C GLY A 18 -1.05 1.23 62.91
N PRO A 19 -2.10 1.99 62.74
CA PRO A 19 -2.94 1.99 61.53
C PRO A 19 -2.17 2.23 60.24
N ASP A 20 -0.99 2.85 60.27
CA ASP A 20 -0.11 3.07 59.12
C ASP A 20 0.69 1.83 58.67
N GLU A 21 1.01 0.89 59.57
CA GLU A 21 1.67 -0.38 59.24
C GLU A 21 0.67 -1.38 58.64
N LEU A 22 -0.54 -1.38 59.09
CA LEU A 22 -1.62 -2.17 58.47
C LEU A 22 -1.96 -1.66 57.06
N ALA A 23 -1.93 -0.34 56.83
CA ALA A 23 -2.14 0.25 55.51
C ALA A 23 -1.00 -0.07 54.53
N ARG A 24 0.27 -0.06 54.98
CA ARG A 24 1.43 -0.39 54.16
C ARG A 24 1.45 -1.92 53.80
N ASN A 25 1.01 -2.79 54.66
CA ASN A 25 0.94 -4.23 54.40
C ASN A 25 -0.20 -4.62 53.43
N HIS A 26 -1.24 -3.79 53.29
CA HIS A 26 -2.33 -4.02 52.34
C HIS A 26 -1.93 -3.75 50.87
N ASP A 27 -0.91 -2.92 50.64
CA ASP A 27 -0.48 -2.49 49.27
C ASP A 27 0.77 -3.24 48.77
N SER A 28 1.16 -4.37 49.41
CA SER A 28 2.31 -5.13 48.92
C SER A 28 2.08 -5.67 47.49
N PRO A 29 3.05 -5.52 46.56
CA PRO A 29 2.87 -5.89 45.16
C PRO A 29 2.53 -7.39 44.97
N ALA A 30 3.01 -8.24 45.85
CA ALA A 30 2.75 -9.69 45.80
C ALA A 30 1.31 -10.01 46.17
N ARG A 31 0.78 -9.41 47.20
CA ARG A 31 -0.60 -9.62 47.67
C ARG A 31 -1.61 -9.03 46.70
N THR A 32 -1.33 -7.88 46.14
CA THR A 32 -2.12 -7.26 45.06
C THR A 32 -2.19 -8.18 43.83
N ARG A 33 -1.10 -8.82 43.44
CA ARG A 33 -1.05 -9.76 42.32
C ARG A 33 -1.86 -11.03 42.61
N HIS A 34 -1.82 -11.56 43.79
CA HIS A 34 -2.57 -12.78 44.18
C HIS A 34 -4.08 -12.53 44.19
N ILE A 35 -4.52 -11.44 44.84
CA ILE A 35 -5.94 -11.04 44.87
C ILE A 35 -6.44 -10.75 43.44
N ALA A 36 -5.67 -10.05 42.64
CA ALA A 36 -6.03 -9.74 41.25
C ALA A 36 -6.15 -11.03 40.40
N ARG A 37 -5.34 -12.05 40.65
CA ARG A 37 -5.46 -13.37 39.99
C ARG A 37 -6.76 -14.05 40.32
N PHE A 38 -7.05 -14.20 41.58
CA PHE A 38 -8.26 -14.87 42.06
C PHE A 38 -9.53 -14.19 41.54
N LEU A 39 -9.61 -12.86 41.65
CA LEU A 39 -10.74 -12.08 41.17
C LEU A 39 -10.91 -12.15 39.65
N ALA A 40 -9.83 -12.10 38.89
CA ALA A 40 -9.86 -12.17 37.42
C ALA A 40 -10.36 -13.54 36.93
N ASP A 41 -9.85 -14.64 37.50
CA ASP A 41 -10.21 -15.99 37.07
C ASP A 41 -11.69 -16.30 37.34
N ARG A 42 -12.23 -15.85 38.48
CA ARG A 42 -13.65 -16.00 38.79
C ARG A 42 -14.53 -15.11 37.94
N SER A 43 -14.11 -13.89 37.70
CA SER A 43 -14.80 -12.90 36.88
C SER A 43 -14.92 -13.33 35.44
N MET A 44 -13.87 -13.90 34.84
CA MET A 44 -13.90 -14.36 33.45
C MET A 44 -14.93 -15.49 33.24
N ARG A 45 -15.10 -16.38 34.21
CA ARG A 45 -16.10 -17.47 34.16
C ARG A 45 -17.54 -16.96 34.18
N THR A 46 -17.81 -15.84 34.86
CA THR A 46 -19.14 -15.28 34.98
C THR A 46 -19.55 -14.35 33.84
N HIS A 47 -18.54 -13.69 33.18
CA HIS A 47 -18.80 -12.64 32.17
C HIS A 47 -18.27 -13.00 30.78
N THR A 48 -18.30 -14.26 30.40
CA THR A 48 -17.78 -14.73 29.08
C THR A 48 -18.30 -13.94 27.89
N ARG A 49 -19.60 -13.55 27.89
CA ARG A 49 -20.24 -12.81 26.77
C ARG A 49 -19.67 -11.40 26.54
N ALA A 50 -19.25 -10.71 27.60
CA ALA A 50 -18.64 -9.38 27.46
C ALA A 50 -17.23 -9.50 26.86
N TRP A 51 -16.51 -10.56 27.21
CA TRP A 51 -15.16 -10.81 26.72
C TRP A 51 -15.10 -11.41 25.31
N THR A 52 -16.19 -12.07 24.83
CA THR A 52 -16.23 -12.57 23.44
C THR A 52 -16.12 -11.45 22.40
N ALA A 53 -16.72 -10.29 22.66
CA ALA A 53 -16.61 -9.13 21.76
C ALA A 53 -15.19 -8.56 21.74
N VAL A 54 -14.57 -8.45 22.92
CA VAL A 54 -13.17 -8.00 23.03
C VAL A 54 -12.22 -9.01 22.38
N PHE A 55 -12.46 -10.32 22.60
CA PHE A 55 -11.71 -11.39 21.97
C PHE A 55 -11.80 -11.33 20.43
N ALA A 56 -13.02 -11.16 19.87
CA ALA A 56 -13.21 -11.08 18.42
C ALA A 56 -12.47 -9.88 17.80
N ALA A 57 -12.51 -8.72 18.45
CA ALA A 57 -11.77 -7.54 18.00
C ALA A 57 -10.24 -7.75 18.04
N LEU A 58 -9.74 -8.34 19.13
CA LEU A 58 -8.31 -8.64 19.29
C LEU A 58 -7.85 -9.78 18.37
N LEU A 59 -8.71 -10.79 18.13
CA LEU A 59 -8.43 -11.86 17.18
C LEU A 59 -8.24 -11.30 15.76
N LEU A 60 -9.16 -10.45 15.30
CA LEU A 60 -9.03 -9.80 13.99
C LEU A 60 -7.78 -8.91 13.95
N THR A 61 -7.53 -8.13 15.00
CA THR A 61 -6.32 -7.31 15.11
C THR A 61 -5.06 -8.17 14.96
N SER A 62 -4.97 -9.26 15.70
CA SER A 62 -3.83 -10.17 15.67
C SER A 62 -3.70 -10.86 14.31
N LEU A 63 -4.81 -11.35 13.75
CA LEU A 63 -4.83 -12.01 12.44
C LEU A 63 -4.31 -11.09 11.34
N VAL A 64 -4.86 -9.89 11.24
CA VAL A 64 -4.48 -8.93 10.21
C VAL A 64 -3.05 -8.44 10.43
N LEU A 65 -2.71 -8.01 11.66
CA LEU A 65 -1.37 -7.49 11.96
C LEU A 65 -0.28 -8.56 11.77
N SER A 66 -0.56 -9.82 12.08
CA SER A 66 0.37 -10.92 11.86
C SER A 66 0.52 -11.27 10.39
N SER A 67 -0.57 -11.29 9.61
CA SER A 67 -0.53 -11.54 8.17
C SER A 67 0.23 -10.46 7.42
N PHE A 68 -0.04 -9.18 7.73
CA PHE A 68 0.68 -8.06 7.14
C PHE A 68 2.11 -7.95 7.66
N GLY A 69 2.36 -8.29 8.93
CA GLY A 69 3.72 -8.37 9.49
C GLY A 69 4.58 -9.42 8.79
N LEU A 70 4.00 -10.59 8.46
CA LEU A 70 4.65 -11.59 7.60
C LEU A 70 4.92 -11.04 6.19
N ALA A 71 3.95 -10.33 5.59
CA ALA A 71 4.13 -9.73 4.28
C ALA A 71 5.21 -8.63 4.26
N VAL A 72 5.25 -7.77 5.28
CA VAL A 72 6.33 -6.77 5.46
C VAL A 72 7.69 -7.46 5.60
N LEU A 73 7.78 -8.52 6.40
CA LEU A 73 9.04 -9.24 6.60
C LEU A 73 9.47 -9.97 5.32
N SER A 74 8.55 -10.62 4.60
CA SER A 74 8.82 -11.23 3.30
C SER A 74 9.29 -10.20 2.27
N ALA A 75 8.65 -9.02 2.20
CA ALA A 75 9.09 -7.93 1.35
C ALA A 75 10.45 -7.35 1.77
N ALA A 76 10.73 -7.26 3.09
CA ALA A 76 12.03 -6.80 3.60
C ALA A 76 13.17 -7.77 3.25
N LEU A 77 12.90 -9.08 3.26
CA LEU A 77 13.82 -10.14 2.84
C LEU A 77 13.83 -10.33 1.31
N GLY A 78 12.89 -9.69 0.60
CA GLY A 78 12.74 -9.80 -0.83
C GLY A 78 13.98 -9.35 -1.58
N HIS A 79 14.30 -10.08 -2.63
CA HIS A 79 15.43 -9.80 -3.52
C HIS A 79 15.07 -10.12 -4.97
N ALA A 80 15.85 -9.61 -5.91
CA ALA A 80 15.73 -10.02 -7.29
C ALA A 80 16.11 -11.50 -7.45
N SER A 81 15.38 -12.23 -8.28
CA SER A 81 15.73 -13.60 -8.68
C SER A 81 17.09 -13.62 -9.39
N VAL A 82 17.89 -14.63 -9.12
CA VAL A 82 19.18 -14.82 -9.80
C VAL A 82 19.04 -15.98 -10.78
N GLU A 83 18.74 -15.67 -12.03
CA GLU A 83 18.56 -16.67 -13.09
C GLU A 83 19.73 -16.69 -14.07
N ARG A 84 19.94 -15.57 -14.74
CA ARG A 84 20.98 -15.41 -15.76
C ARG A 84 22.40 -15.40 -15.22
N TYR A 85 22.59 -14.88 -14.01
CA TYR A 85 23.92 -14.81 -13.38
C TYR A 85 24.18 -15.94 -12.39
N GLY A 86 23.48 -17.08 -12.56
CA GLY A 86 23.57 -18.23 -11.63
C GLY A 86 24.99 -18.78 -11.49
N ALA A 87 25.78 -18.86 -12.57
CA ALA A 87 27.16 -19.32 -12.55
C ALA A 87 28.21 -18.21 -12.23
N ALA A 88 27.83 -16.94 -12.28
CA ALA A 88 28.75 -15.86 -11.98
C ALA A 88 29.06 -15.82 -10.48
N ALA A 89 30.31 -15.67 -10.10
CA ALA A 89 30.72 -15.43 -8.70
C ALA A 89 30.35 -14.01 -8.24
N ALA A 90 30.47 -13.05 -9.14
CA ALA A 90 30.09 -11.66 -8.94
C ALA A 90 29.56 -11.06 -10.24
N VAL A 91 28.79 -9.98 -10.11
CA VAL A 91 28.32 -9.16 -11.23
C VAL A 91 28.74 -7.71 -10.98
N VAL A 92 29.36 -7.09 -11.96
CA VAL A 92 29.69 -5.67 -11.94
C VAL A 92 28.60 -4.93 -12.71
N ALA A 93 27.96 -3.97 -12.07
CA ALA A 93 26.88 -3.16 -12.63
C ALA A 93 27.00 -1.70 -12.20
N GLY A 94 26.27 -0.82 -12.86
CA GLY A 94 26.10 0.57 -12.40
C GLY A 94 25.28 0.63 -11.10
N ASP A 95 25.42 1.70 -10.34
CA ASP A 95 24.62 1.93 -9.15
C ASP A 95 23.18 2.33 -9.55
N GLN A 96 22.23 1.44 -9.32
CA GLN A 96 20.79 1.63 -9.63
C GLN A 96 20.07 2.51 -8.61
N GLU A 97 20.78 3.21 -7.73
CA GLU A 97 20.22 4.10 -6.73
C GLU A 97 20.74 5.51 -6.89
N THR A 98 19.85 6.49 -6.78
CA THR A 98 20.20 7.90 -6.68
C THR A 98 20.02 8.36 -5.23
N ARG A 99 20.92 9.24 -4.77
CA ARG A 99 20.95 9.76 -3.39
C ARG A 99 20.93 11.27 -3.40
N TYR A 100 20.18 11.83 -2.47
CA TYR A 100 20.17 13.26 -2.22
C TYR A 100 20.36 13.54 -0.72
N THR A 101 21.41 14.27 -0.41
CA THR A 101 21.79 14.59 0.96
C THR A 101 21.54 16.07 1.23
N ALA A 102 20.76 16.37 2.28
CA ALA A 102 20.56 17.74 2.75
C ALA A 102 20.64 17.80 4.27
N LYS A 103 20.87 19.00 4.79
CA LYS A 103 20.90 19.28 6.23
C LYS A 103 19.60 20.00 6.60
N PRO A 104 18.63 19.34 7.24
CA PRO A 104 17.45 20.01 7.80
C PRO A 104 17.86 21.01 8.87
N TRP A 105 17.00 21.97 9.15
CA TRP A 105 17.23 23.07 10.09
C TRP A 105 17.83 22.61 11.44
N GLY A 106 19.12 22.88 11.66
CA GLY A 106 19.83 22.57 12.91
C GLY A 106 20.09 21.10 13.23
N SER A 107 19.68 20.17 12.38
CA SER A 107 19.80 18.71 12.56
C SER A 107 21.03 18.12 11.89
N LYS A 108 21.22 16.79 12.02
CA LYS A 108 22.23 16.04 11.30
C LYS A 108 21.89 15.96 9.80
N GLN A 109 22.92 15.78 8.98
CA GLN A 109 22.76 15.47 7.56
C GLN A 109 21.85 14.25 7.36
N GLN A 110 20.85 14.39 6.49
CA GLN A 110 19.95 13.30 6.11
C GLN A 110 20.12 12.99 4.63
N THR A 111 20.14 11.71 4.29
CA THR A 111 20.25 11.23 2.92
C THR A 111 18.97 10.46 2.57
N GLN A 112 18.32 10.84 1.49
CA GLN A 112 17.27 10.05 0.88
C GLN A 112 17.82 9.30 -0.33
N THR A 113 17.26 8.12 -0.59
CA THR A 113 17.63 7.25 -1.70
C THR A 113 16.38 6.92 -2.51
N ALA A 114 16.52 6.97 -3.85
CA ALA A 114 15.49 6.52 -4.77
C ALA A 114 16.10 5.55 -5.79
N ALA A 115 15.40 4.49 -6.14
CA ALA A 115 15.84 3.56 -7.16
C ALA A 115 15.58 4.12 -8.57
N LEU A 116 16.52 3.91 -9.46
CA LEU A 116 16.45 4.21 -10.89
C LEU A 116 15.71 3.08 -11.62
N THR A 117 15.03 3.39 -12.69
CA THR A 117 14.16 2.44 -13.42
C THR A 117 14.71 1.98 -14.75
N GLU A 118 15.66 2.73 -15.29
CA GLU A 118 16.42 2.35 -16.50
C GLU A 118 17.77 1.80 -16.09
N ARG A 119 18.44 1.11 -17.00
CA ARG A 119 19.76 0.50 -16.72
C ARG A 119 20.87 1.52 -16.66
N VAL A 120 21.59 1.56 -15.55
CA VAL A 120 22.85 2.33 -15.41
C VAL A 120 23.98 1.51 -16.01
N ARG A 121 24.43 1.87 -17.19
CA ARG A 121 25.36 1.09 -18.01
C ARG A 121 26.80 1.18 -17.53
N VAL A 122 27.55 0.10 -17.75
CA VAL A 122 28.96 -0.04 -17.42
C VAL A 122 29.81 0.20 -18.68
N PRO A 123 30.82 1.05 -18.63
CA PRO A 123 31.76 1.21 -19.78
C PRO A 123 32.49 -0.10 -20.05
N ARG A 124 32.53 -0.54 -21.30
CA ARG A 124 33.29 -1.74 -21.70
C ARG A 124 34.78 -1.63 -21.46
N SER A 125 35.34 -0.40 -21.37
CA SER A 125 36.71 -0.15 -21.04
C SER A 125 37.22 -0.68 -19.69
N VAL A 126 36.27 -1.08 -18.79
CA VAL A 126 36.62 -1.69 -17.49
C VAL A 126 36.88 -3.22 -17.60
N LEU A 127 36.48 -3.89 -18.69
CA LEU A 127 36.67 -5.33 -18.87
C LEU A 127 38.11 -5.80 -18.64
N PRO A 128 39.14 -5.17 -19.26
CA PRO A 128 40.52 -5.60 -19.04
C PRO A 128 40.99 -5.47 -17.59
N ARG A 129 40.47 -4.49 -16.85
CA ARG A 129 40.77 -4.34 -15.42
C ARG A 129 40.18 -5.48 -14.59
N ILE A 130 38.97 -5.94 -14.91
CA ILE A 130 38.30 -7.05 -14.23
C ILE A 130 39.02 -8.38 -14.56
N GLU A 131 39.40 -8.59 -15.84
CA GLU A 131 40.11 -9.80 -16.29
C GLU A 131 41.52 -9.92 -15.67
N ALA A 132 42.15 -8.80 -15.35
CA ALA A 132 43.47 -8.78 -14.69
C ALA A 132 43.40 -9.12 -13.18
N VAL A 133 42.21 -9.24 -12.56
CA VAL A 133 42.10 -9.53 -11.13
C VAL A 133 42.41 -11.01 -10.85
N PRO A 134 43.36 -11.31 -9.95
CA PRO A 134 43.74 -12.69 -9.60
C PRO A 134 42.53 -13.49 -9.06
N GLY A 135 42.26 -14.64 -9.69
CA GLY A 135 41.13 -15.51 -9.38
C GLY A 135 39.91 -15.28 -10.29
N VAL A 136 39.98 -14.39 -11.26
CA VAL A 136 38.97 -14.21 -12.33
C VAL A 136 39.35 -15.09 -13.51
N ARG A 137 38.48 -16.06 -13.84
CA ARG A 137 38.65 -16.93 -15.01
C ARG A 137 38.22 -16.23 -16.31
N ALA A 138 37.10 -15.49 -16.24
CA ALA A 138 36.61 -14.70 -17.36
C ALA A 138 35.67 -13.59 -16.86
N ALA A 139 35.72 -12.46 -17.58
CA ALA A 139 34.72 -11.39 -17.43
C ALA A 139 33.90 -11.31 -18.72
N ILE A 140 32.61 -11.45 -18.61
CA ILE A 140 31.68 -11.53 -19.75
C ILE A 140 30.72 -10.36 -19.67
N ALA A 141 30.79 -9.49 -20.70
CA ALA A 141 29.82 -8.41 -20.87
C ALA A 141 28.47 -9.00 -21.30
N ASP A 142 27.41 -8.57 -20.67
CA ASP A 142 26.05 -8.97 -20.98
C ASP A 142 25.22 -7.75 -21.39
N ASP A 143 24.71 -7.82 -22.62
CA ASP A 143 23.77 -6.84 -23.16
C ASP A 143 22.40 -7.50 -23.22
N THR A 144 21.39 -6.79 -22.68
CA THR A 144 20.01 -7.28 -22.61
C THR A 144 19.11 -6.36 -23.41
N PHE A 145 18.43 -6.90 -24.39
CA PHE A 145 17.47 -6.17 -25.21
C PHE A 145 16.20 -7.00 -25.41
N PRO A 146 15.01 -6.37 -25.57
CA PRO A 146 13.76 -7.11 -25.74
C PRO A 146 13.72 -7.79 -27.09
N VAL A 147 13.07 -8.97 -27.12
CA VAL A 147 12.83 -9.72 -28.35
C VAL A 147 11.40 -10.21 -28.38
N ALA A 148 10.75 -10.08 -29.54
CA ALA A 148 9.46 -10.74 -29.84
C ALA A 148 9.68 -11.81 -30.89
N LEU A 149 9.33 -13.05 -30.58
CA LEU A 149 9.35 -14.18 -31.51
C LEU A 149 7.96 -14.37 -32.09
N THR A 150 7.88 -14.52 -33.41
CA THR A 150 6.61 -14.71 -34.12
C THR A 150 6.55 -16.09 -34.74
N ARG A 151 5.42 -16.80 -34.58
CA ARG A 151 5.16 -18.06 -35.29
C ARG A 151 4.93 -17.81 -36.77
N ALA A 152 4.94 -18.89 -37.56
CA ALA A 152 4.66 -18.83 -39.00
C ALA A 152 3.28 -18.26 -39.35
N ASP A 153 2.30 -18.36 -38.44
CA ASP A 153 0.96 -17.78 -38.56
C ASP A 153 0.88 -16.28 -38.20
N GLY A 154 2.00 -15.67 -37.80
CA GLY A 154 2.07 -14.29 -37.38
C GLY A 154 1.72 -14.05 -35.91
N SER A 155 1.35 -15.08 -35.13
CA SER A 155 1.07 -14.95 -33.72
C SER A 155 2.35 -14.80 -32.89
N LEU A 156 2.28 -13.97 -31.82
CA LEU A 156 3.39 -13.76 -30.92
C LEU A 156 3.62 -14.99 -30.04
N VAL A 157 4.87 -15.39 -29.86
CA VAL A 157 5.27 -16.40 -28.90
C VAL A 157 5.52 -15.71 -27.56
N ILE A 158 4.71 -16.04 -26.58
CA ILE A 158 4.81 -15.52 -25.23
C ILE A 158 5.83 -16.35 -24.46
N GLY A 159 6.65 -15.73 -23.64
CA GLY A 159 7.61 -16.40 -22.76
C GLY A 159 6.94 -17.30 -21.71
N PRO A 160 7.71 -17.91 -20.80
CA PRO A 160 7.17 -18.82 -19.79
C PRO A 160 6.07 -18.14 -18.94
N ASP A 161 5.02 -18.91 -18.59
CA ASP A 161 4.01 -18.42 -17.68
C ASP A 161 4.59 -18.33 -16.26
N SER A 162 4.52 -17.13 -15.67
CA SER A 162 4.87 -16.91 -14.28
C SER A 162 3.62 -16.62 -13.45
N ASP A 163 3.72 -16.71 -12.12
CA ASP A 163 2.65 -16.32 -11.20
C ASP A 163 2.17 -14.86 -11.37
N SER A 164 2.99 -14.02 -12.01
CA SER A 164 2.73 -12.60 -12.26
C SER A 164 2.28 -12.28 -13.68
N GLY A 165 2.14 -13.30 -14.54
CA GLY A 165 1.74 -13.16 -15.95
C GLY A 165 2.78 -13.73 -16.93
N ALA A 166 2.63 -13.42 -18.22
CA ALA A 166 3.55 -13.86 -19.25
C ALA A 166 4.92 -13.19 -19.07
N SER A 167 5.97 -14.00 -19.08
CA SER A 167 7.34 -13.51 -18.92
C SER A 167 7.86 -12.88 -20.20
N PRO A 168 8.68 -11.82 -20.11
CA PRO A 168 9.31 -11.21 -21.28
C PRO A 168 10.33 -12.14 -21.91
N VAL A 169 10.63 -11.91 -23.20
CA VAL A 169 11.70 -12.59 -23.91
C VAL A 169 12.83 -11.59 -24.17
N TYR A 170 14.06 -11.97 -23.83
CA TYR A 170 15.24 -11.12 -24.00
C TYR A 170 16.27 -11.75 -24.93
N GLY A 171 16.94 -10.88 -25.71
CA GLY A 171 18.09 -11.23 -26.52
C GLY A 171 19.41 -10.94 -25.79
N HIS A 172 20.39 -11.80 -26.00
CA HIS A 172 21.71 -11.73 -25.38
C HIS A 172 22.82 -12.17 -26.34
N THR A 173 24.06 -11.89 -26.00
CA THR A 173 25.21 -12.44 -26.69
C THR A 173 25.35 -13.94 -26.38
N TRP A 174 25.82 -14.74 -27.35
CA TRP A 174 26.10 -16.17 -27.08
C TRP A 174 27.13 -16.38 -25.96
N ARG A 175 28.13 -15.50 -25.84
CA ARG A 175 29.12 -15.57 -24.77
C ARG A 175 28.48 -15.48 -23.38
N ALA A 176 27.40 -14.73 -23.24
CA ALA A 176 26.66 -14.61 -21.99
C ALA A 176 25.93 -15.90 -21.58
N ALA A 177 25.76 -16.86 -22.47
CA ALA A 177 25.22 -18.18 -22.15
C ALA A 177 25.98 -18.89 -21.01
N ALA A 178 27.28 -18.63 -20.88
CA ALA A 178 28.13 -19.18 -19.81
C ALA A 178 27.79 -18.64 -18.42
N LEU A 179 27.12 -17.49 -18.31
CA LEU A 179 26.73 -16.87 -17.04
C LEU A 179 25.54 -17.59 -16.37
N ALA A 180 24.68 -18.22 -17.17
CA ALA A 180 23.53 -19.03 -16.72
C ALA A 180 23.69 -20.51 -17.07
N PRO A 181 24.84 -21.09 -17.10
CA PRO A 181 25.40 -22.25 -17.72
C PRO A 181 24.48 -22.97 -18.76
N PHE A 182 24.03 -22.20 -19.77
CA PHE A 182 23.33 -22.79 -20.89
C PHE A 182 24.25 -23.72 -21.69
N THR A 183 23.75 -24.89 -22.02
CA THR A 183 24.43 -25.88 -22.86
C THR A 183 23.61 -26.11 -24.10
N LEU A 184 24.29 -26.27 -25.25
CA LEU A 184 23.63 -26.66 -26.48
C LEU A 184 23.10 -28.07 -26.34
N ARG A 185 21.80 -28.23 -26.59
CA ARG A 185 21.15 -29.56 -26.70
C ARG A 185 21.22 -30.10 -28.13
N ASP A 186 21.01 -29.20 -29.09
CA ASP A 186 20.97 -29.55 -30.52
C ASP A 186 21.57 -28.41 -31.35
N GLY A 187 22.18 -28.71 -32.48
CA GLY A 187 22.73 -27.72 -33.37
C GLY A 187 24.11 -27.16 -32.96
N ARG A 188 24.34 -25.88 -33.24
CA ARG A 188 25.61 -25.20 -33.03
C ARG A 188 25.43 -23.75 -32.59
N ALA A 189 26.47 -23.15 -32.00
CA ALA A 189 26.51 -21.72 -31.66
C ALA A 189 26.24 -20.84 -32.91
N PRO A 190 25.66 -19.62 -32.70
CA PRO A 190 25.42 -18.72 -33.83
C PRO A 190 26.75 -18.13 -34.31
N ALA A 191 27.07 -18.37 -35.57
CA ALA A 191 28.32 -17.94 -36.21
C ALA A 191 28.14 -16.70 -37.08
N GLY A 192 26.94 -16.45 -37.59
CA GLY A 192 26.59 -15.34 -38.45
C GLY A 192 25.60 -14.36 -37.80
N PRO A 193 25.43 -13.15 -38.37
CA PRO A 193 24.48 -12.16 -37.87
C PRO A 193 23.01 -12.54 -38.04
N ASP A 194 22.74 -13.49 -38.93
CA ASP A 194 21.45 -14.06 -39.30
C ASP A 194 21.09 -15.35 -38.52
N GLN A 195 21.95 -15.75 -37.56
CA GLN A 195 21.77 -16.99 -36.80
C GLN A 195 21.46 -16.72 -35.33
N VAL A 196 20.57 -17.55 -34.79
CA VAL A 196 20.17 -17.48 -33.39
C VAL A 196 20.16 -18.86 -32.74
N VAL A 197 20.36 -18.86 -31.41
CA VAL A 197 20.11 -20.03 -30.57
C VAL A 197 18.93 -19.67 -29.66
N LEU A 198 17.91 -20.53 -29.67
CA LEU A 198 16.74 -20.36 -28.80
C LEU A 198 16.90 -21.20 -27.53
N ASP A 199 16.34 -20.72 -26.47
CA ASP A 199 16.13 -21.55 -25.29
C ASP A 199 15.08 -22.65 -25.60
N GLY A 200 15.23 -23.86 -24.99
CA GLY A 200 14.43 -25.01 -25.30
C GLY A 200 12.93 -24.81 -25.09
N ASP A 201 12.53 -24.15 -24.02
CA ASP A 201 11.12 -23.87 -23.72
C ASP A 201 10.51 -22.92 -24.78
N LEU A 202 11.26 -21.91 -25.18
CA LEU A 202 10.84 -20.95 -26.21
C LEU A 202 10.73 -21.65 -27.59
N ALA A 203 11.68 -22.53 -27.92
CA ALA A 203 11.66 -23.30 -29.17
C ALA A 203 10.46 -24.26 -29.22
N GLU A 204 10.13 -24.94 -28.12
CA GLU A 204 8.97 -25.80 -27.99
C GLU A 204 7.65 -25.03 -28.14
N ARG A 205 7.52 -23.89 -27.45
CA ARG A 205 6.35 -22.99 -27.56
C ARG A 205 6.17 -22.43 -28.98
N ALA A 206 7.27 -22.12 -29.66
CA ALA A 206 7.26 -21.65 -31.03
C ALA A 206 6.98 -22.76 -32.03
N GLY A 207 7.22 -24.03 -31.67
CA GLY A 207 7.12 -25.21 -32.56
C GLY A 207 8.23 -25.27 -33.60
N VAL A 208 9.43 -24.72 -33.31
CA VAL A 208 10.56 -24.61 -34.23
C VAL A 208 11.71 -25.55 -33.86
N ARG A 209 12.49 -25.95 -34.85
CA ARG A 209 13.63 -26.85 -34.75
C ARG A 209 14.89 -26.22 -35.29
N VAL A 210 16.04 -26.81 -35.03
CA VAL A 210 17.31 -26.39 -35.62
C VAL A 210 17.21 -26.47 -37.15
N GLY A 211 17.56 -25.39 -37.81
CA GLY A 211 17.48 -25.23 -39.27
C GLY A 211 16.24 -24.45 -39.75
N ASP A 212 15.22 -24.24 -38.90
CA ASP A 212 14.04 -23.45 -39.28
C ASP A 212 14.36 -21.94 -39.27
N ASP A 213 13.59 -21.19 -40.03
CA ASP A 213 13.64 -19.73 -40.07
C ASP A 213 12.57 -19.17 -39.12
N VAL A 214 12.96 -18.19 -38.31
CA VAL A 214 12.08 -17.49 -37.34
C VAL A 214 12.11 -16.01 -37.59
N ARG A 215 10.97 -15.32 -37.33
CA ARG A 215 10.92 -13.85 -37.35
C ARG A 215 11.05 -13.32 -35.95
N LEU A 216 12.06 -12.48 -35.75
CA LEU A 216 12.33 -11.82 -34.47
C LEU A 216 12.26 -10.30 -34.64
N GLN A 217 11.53 -9.63 -33.74
CA GLN A 217 11.57 -8.19 -33.57
C GLN A 217 12.36 -7.85 -32.29
N SER A 218 13.28 -6.94 -32.38
CA SER A 218 13.94 -6.31 -31.23
C SER A 218 13.57 -4.82 -31.17
N THR A 219 14.54 -3.94 -31.20
CA THR A 219 14.35 -2.47 -31.14
C THR A 219 13.94 -1.86 -32.49
N ASP A 220 14.01 -2.63 -33.57
CA ASP A 220 13.63 -2.22 -34.93
C ASP A 220 12.57 -3.16 -35.52
N THR A 221 12.30 -3.07 -36.82
CA THR A 221 11.35 -3.93 -37.53
C THR A 221 11.76 -5.40 -37.48
N PRO A 222 10.79 -6.35 -37.56
CA PRO A 222 11.10 -7.78 -37.52
C PRO A 222 12.01 -8.21 -38.67
N GLU A 223 13.02 -9.00 -38.34
CA GLU A 223 13.92 -9.65 -39.29
C GLU A 223 13.86 -11.18 -39.23
N THR A 224 14.26 -11.86 -40.27
CA THR A 224 14.29 -13.32 -40.33
C THR A 224 15.67 -13.81 -39.89
N TYR A 225 15.67 -14.78 -38.96
CA TYR A 225 16.86 -15.42 -38.43
C TYR A 225 16.73 -16.93 -38.58
N ARG A 226 17.84 -17.61 -38.80
CA ARG A 226 17.90 -19.09 -38.86
C ARG A 226 18.25 -19.63 -37.46
N VAL A 227 17.47 -20.61 -37.00
CA VAL A 227 17.75 -21.29 -35.73
C VAL A 227 18.97 -22.20 -35.95
N SER A 228 20.13 -21.80 -35.43
CA SER A 228 21.38 -22.56 -35.52
C SER A 228 21.53 -23.61 -34.43
N GLY A 229 20.83 -23.45 -33.31
CA GLY A 229 20.85 -24.36 -32.18
C GLY A 229 19.72 -24.12 -31.18
N ILE A 230 19.53 -25.13 -30.32
CA ILE A 230 18.63 -25.06 -29.17
C ILE A 230 19.48 -25.31 -27.92
N ALA A 231 19.35 -24.46 -26.91
CA ALA A 231 20.09 -24.53 -25.67
C ALA A 231 19.16 -24.61 -24.45
N ALA A 232 19.63 -25.22 -23.38
CA ALA A 232 18.92 -25.24 -22.10
C ALA A 232 19.88 -24.95 -20.94
N PRO A 233 19.41 -24.37 -19.84
CA PRO A 233 20.22 -24.14 -18.65
C PRO A 233 20.62 -25.50 -18.05
N GLY A 234 21.94 -25.71 -17.88
CA GLY A 234 22.49 -26.92 -17.27
C GLY A 234 22.16 -27.01 -15.79
N GLY A 235 21.95 -28.25 -15.29
CA GLY A 235 21.76 -28.52 -13.86
C GLY A 235 20.33 -28.43 -13.33
N ARG A 236 19.33 -28.21 -14.18
CA ARG A 236 17.90 -28.37 -13.86
C ARG A 236 17.41 -29.75 -14.29
N ALA A 237 16.64 -30.44 -13.42
CA ALA A 237 16.19 -31.81 -13.63
C ALA A 237 15.16 -31.97 -14.76
N ASP A 238 14.47 -30.89 -15.12
CA ASP A 238 13.32 -30.87 -16.03
C ASP A 238 13.56 -30.10 -17.33
N ASP A 239 14.84 -29.76 -17.62
CA ASP A 239 15.22 -29.07 -18.86
C ASP A 239 14.40 -27.80 -19.20
N SER A 240 13.65 -27.25 -18.23
CA SER A 240 12.90 -26.03 -18.38
C SER A 240 13.83 -24.83 -18.55
N GLY A 241 13.44 -23.85 -19.34
CA GLY A 241 14.12 -22.55 -19.49
C GLY A 241 14.29 -21.80 -18.16
N LEU A 242 14.68 -20.53 -18.22
CA LEU A 242 14.65 -19.64 -17.07
C LEU A 242 13.18 -19.41 -16.68
N GLY A 243 12.89 -19.35 -15.36
CA GLY A 243 11.52 -19.36 -14.86
C GLY A 243 10.75 -18.06 -15.12
N ASN A 244 11.47 -16.91 -15.18
CA ASN A 244 10.87 -15.58 -15.28
C ASN A 244 11.20 -14.84 -16.59
N GLN A 245 11.85 -15.50 -17.56
CA GLN A 245 12.18 -14.92 -18.86
C GLN A 245 12.45 -15.99 -19.92
N GLY A 246 12.08 -15.71 -21.19
CA GLY A 246 12.55 -16.46 -22.34
C GLY A 246 13.87 -15.87 -22.86
N THR A 247 14.73 -16.71 -23.47
CA THR A 247 16.06 -16.28 -23.85
C THR A 247 16.34 -16.61 -25.31
N VAL A 248 16.88 -15.63 -26.05
CA VAL A 248 17.38 -15.77 -27.42
C VAL A 248 18.84 -15.31 -27.46
N PHE A 249 19.71 -16.18 -27.95
CA PHE A 249 21.13 -15.84 -28.10
C PHE A 249 21.48 -15.49 -29.54
N PHE A 250 22.13 -14.38 -29.75
CA PHE A 250 22.63 -13.88 -31.00
C PHE A 250 24.17 -14.00 -31.07
N SER A 251 24.75 -13.88 -32.26
CA SER A 251 26.19 -13.65 -32.38
C SER A 251 26.60 -12.35 -31.66
N ASP A 252 27.83 -12.31 -31.15
CA ASP A 252 28.31 -11.17 -30.33
C ASP A 252 28.23 -9.83 -31.08
N GLU A 253 28.50 -9.84 -32.39
CA GLU A 253 28.40 -8.64 -33.22
C GLU A 253 26.96 -8.18 -33.38
N ARG A 254 26.03 -9.12 -33.69
CA ARG A 254 24.64 -8.78 -33.90
C ARG A 254 23.97 -8.31 -32.62
N ALA A 255 24.26 -8.97 -31.50
CA ALA A 255 23.73 -8.57 -30.21
C ALA A 255 24.11 -7.13 -29.83
N ARG A 256 25.37 -6.72 -30.06
CA ARG A 256 25.81 -5.34 -29.79
C ARG A 256 25.08 -4.30 -30.64
N LEU A 257 24.81 -4.63 -31.90
CA LEU A 257 24.04 -3.75 -32.80
C LEU A 257 22.61 -3.61 -32.32
N LEU A 258 21.97 -4.72 -31.94
CA LEU A 258 20.57 -4.70 -31.46
C LEU A 258 20.42 -4.02 -30.10
N ALA A 259 21.45 -4.11 -29.23
CA ALA A 259 21.47 -3.42 -27.96
C ALA A 259 21.59 -1.87 -28.11
N GLY A 260 22.12 -1.38 -29.23
CA GLY A 260 22.18 0.05 -29.55
C GLY A 260 23.23 0.87 -28.79
N HIS A 261 24.12 0.20 -28.00
CA HIS A 261 25.14 0.90 -27.19
C HIS A 261 26.50 0.19 -27.22
N PRO A 262 27.27 0.30 -28.30
CA PRO A 262 28.49 -0.49 -28.52
C PRO A 262 29.62 -0.25 -27.51
N GLU A 263 29.70 0.96 -26.91
CA GLU A 263 30.77 1.34 -25.97
C GLU A 263 30.45 0.95 -24.51
N THR A 264 29.23 0.53 -24.23
CA THR A 264 28.77 0.22 -22.89
C THR A 264 28.15 -1.17 -22.84
N THR A 265 27.90 -1.68 -21.64
CA THR A 265 27.16 -2.93 -21.41
C THR A 265 26.26 -2.78 -20.21
N ASP A 266 25.20 -3.57 -20.13
CA ASP A 266 24.24 -3.50 -19.02
C ASP A 266 24.86 -4.02 -17.72
N ALA A 267 25.62 -5.13 -17.79
CA ALA A 267 26.36 -5.70 -16.66
C ALA A 267 27.55 -6.53 -17.16
N ILE A 268 28.48 -6.82 -16.24
CA ILE A 268 29.60 -7.72 -16.52
C ILE A 268 29.57 -8.87 -15.51
N GLY A 269 29.27 -10.08 -15.98
CA GLY A 269 29.33 -11.29 -15.18
C GLY A 269 30.77 -11.78 -15.02
N VAL A 270 31.19 -12.07 -13.79
CA VAL A 270 32.54 -12.52 -13.45
C VAL A 270 32.51 -13.99 -13.06
N LEU A 271 33.15 -14.83 -13.87
CA LEU A 271 33.37 -16.23 -13.57
C LEU A 271 34.67 -16.39 -12.77
N ALA A 272 34.60 -17.08 -11.63
CA ALA A 272 35.76 -17.35 -10.78
C ALA A 272 36.57 -18.56 -11.26
N ASP A 273 37.86 -18.58 -10.94
CA ASP A 273 38.67 -19.79 -11.02
C ASP A 273 38.17 -20.88 -10.05
N PRO A 274 38.34 -22.17 -10.37
CA PRO A 274 37.96 -23.23 -9.46
C PRO A 274 38.58 -23.07 -8.06
N GLY A 275 37.72 -23.09 -7.04
CA GLY A 275 38.13 -22.94 -5.64
C GLY A 275 38.21 -21.50 -5.13
N VAL A 276 38.01 -20.48 -5.95
CA VAL A 276 37.97 -19.07 -5.53
C VAL A 276 36.53 -18.67 -5.17
N SER A 277 36.35 -18.19 -3.93
CA SER A 277 35.03 -17.77 -3.46
C SER A 277 34.65 -16.34 -3.88
N ALA A 278 33.35 -16.06 -3.96
CA ALA A 278 32.83 -14.71 -4.22
C ALA A 278 33.30 -13.69 -3.16
N ASP A 279 33.40 -14.11 -1.89
CA ASP A 279 33.85 -13.25 -0.79
C ASP A 279 35.31 -12.82 -0.95
N THR A 280 36.14 -13.69 -1.57
CA THR A 280 37.54 -13.40 -1.87
C THR A 280 37.67 -12.43 -3.07
N LEU A 281 36.81 -12.59 -4.07
CA LEU A 281 36.84 -11.76 -5.28
C LEU A 281 36.24 -10.36 -5.05
N HIS A 282 35.23 -10.23 -4.21
CA HIS A 282 34.53 -8.98 -3.98
C HIS A 282 35.44 -7.79 -3.62
N PRO A 283 36.34 -7.86 -2.61
CA PRO A 283 37.24 -6.77 -2.28
C PRO A 283 38.27 -6.48 -3.39
N ARG A 284 38.78 -7.50 -4.07
CA ARG A 284 39.74 -7.35 -5.18
C ARG A 284 39.14 -6.66 -6.39
N LEU A 285 37.89 -7.03 -6.73
CA LEU A 285 37.15 -6.37 -7.80
C LEU A 285 36.81 -4.92 -7.46
N ARG A 286 36.44 -4.64 -6.20
CA ARG A 286 36.23 -3.24 -5.78
C ARG A 286 37.49 -2.40 -5.89
N GLU A 287 38.63 -2.93 -5.49
CA GLU A 287 39.93 -2.24 -5.63
C GLU A 287 40.28 -2.00 -7.10
N ALA A 288 40.12 -2.99 -7.98
CA ALA A 288 40.36 -2.89 -9.41
C ALA A 288 39.44 -1.86 -10.11
N LEU A 289 38.25 -1.66 -9.57
CA LEU A 289 37.24 -0.72 -10.09
C LEU A 289 37.29 0.64 -9.39
N ASP A 290 38.24 0.87 -8.47
CA ASP A 290 38.34 2.15 -7.79
C ASP A 290 38.55 3.29 -8.81
N GLY A 291 37.77 4.36 -8.65
CA GLY A 291 37.73 5.47 -9.60
C GLY A 291 37.04 5.21 -10.95
N ALA A 292 36.57 3.96 -11.21
CA ALA A 292 35.74 3.67 -12.38
C ALA A 292 34.31 4.19 -12.19
N ARG A 293 33.77 4.83 -13.22
CA ARG A 293 32.46 5.46 -13.18
C ARG A 293 31.50 4.82 -14.18
N PRO A 294 30.17 4.80 -13.90
CA PRO A 294 29.16 4.45 -14.88
C PRO A 294 29.21 5.36 -16.11
N ALA A 295 28.69 4.86 -17.23
CA ALA A 295 28.75 5.59 -18.51
C ALA A 295 27.92 6.89 -18.48
N THR A 296 26.84 6.92 -17.71
CA THR A 296 25.92 8.06 -17.61
C THR A 296 26.22 9.01 -16.46
N SER A 297 27.31 8.79 -15.70
CA SER A 297 27.72 9.75 -14.68
C SER A 297 28.19 11.05 -15.35
N ALA A 298 27.24 11.91 -15.70
CA ALA A 298 27.51 13.28 -16.10
C ALA A 298 28.31 13.99 -15.01
N ALA A 299 29.10 15.00 -15.38
CA ALA A 299 29.93 15.79 -14.50
C ALA A 299 29.19 16.10 -13.21
N ALA A 300 29.71 15.62 -12.08
CA ALA A 300 29.08 15.69 -10.77
C ALA A 300 28.59 17.12 -10.49
N ASP A 301 27.29 17.34 -10.55
CA ASP A 301 26.73 18.56 -10.00
C ASP A 301 27.11 18.57 -8.51
N ALA A 302 27.76 19.61 -8.06
CA ALA A 302 28.23 19.75 -6.67
C ALA A 302 27.10 19.63 -5.64
N ARG A 303 25.83 19.66 -6.09
CA ARG A 303 24.63 19.43 -5.29
C ARG A 303 24.38 17.94 -4.97
N TYR A 304 24.97 17.00 -5.73
CA TYR A 304 24.73 15.55 -5.62
C TYR A 304 26.04 14.80 -5.31
N LYS A 305 26.76 15.26 -4.31
CA LYS A 305 28.14 14.87 -3.99
C LYS A 305 28.41 13.37 -3.83
N ASP A 306 27.40 12.57 -3.56
CA ASP A 306 27.55 11.14 -3.24
C ASP A 306 26.76 10.23 -4.18
N ASP A 307 26.43 10.71 -5.40
CA ASP A 307 25.42 10.12 -6.22
C ASP A 307 25.99 9.39 -7.44
N ASN A 308 25.61 8.11 -7.58
CA ASN A 308 25.77 7.29 -8.79
C ASN A 308 27.13 7.41 -9.51
N THR A 309 28.17 7.57 -8.73
CA THR A 309 29.52 7.85 -9.24
C THR A 309 30.42 6.62 -9.28
N SER A 310 29.96 5.46 -8.79
CA SER A 310 30.77 4.24 -8.69
C SER A 310 30.09 3.05 -9.32
N LEU A 311 30.88 2.10 -9.79
CA LEU A 311 30.40 0.78 -10.17
C LEU A 311 30.22 -0.08 -8.92
N ARG A 312 29.18 -0.92 -8.91
CA ARG A 312 28.91 -1.84 -7.82
C ARG A 312 29.36 -3.26 -8.18
N VAL A 313 29.95 -3.95 -7.21
CA VAL A 313 30.26 -5.38 -7.31
C VAL A 313 29.19 -6.12 -6.49
N LEU A 314 28.35 -6.87 -7.16
CA LEU A 314 27.21 -7.58 -6.58
C LEU A 314 27.52 -9.06 -6.44
N THR A 315 27.25 -9.63 -5.27
CA THR A 315 27.47 -11.05 -4.93
C THR A 315 26.21 -11.66 -4.31
N GLY A 316 26.14 -12.98 -4.20
CA GLY A 316 24.96 -13.64 -3.63
C GLY A 316 23.67 -13.29 -4.38
N ASN A 317 22.61 -12.95 -3.65
CA ASN A 317 21.32 -12.59 -4.25
C ASN A 317 21.34 -11.23 -4.95
N GLY A 318 22.30 -10.35 -4.65
CA GLY A 318 22.43 -9.06 -5.32
C GLY A 318 22.74 -9.19 -6.82
N ARG A 319 23.25 -10.34 -7.28
CA ARG A 319 23.52 -10.60 -8.71
C ARG A 319 22.27 -10.51 -9.60
N GLY A 320 21.07 -10.69 -9.04
CA GLY A 320 19.81 -10.54 -9.78
C GLY A 320 19.36 -9.09 -10.01
N GLU A 321 19.92 -8.10 -9.29
CA GLU A 321 19.52 -6.68 -9.42
C GLU A 321 19.67 -6.14 -10.85
N PRO A 322 20.76 -6.40 -11.58
CA PRO A 322 20.91 -5.95 -12.96
C PRO A 322 19.99 -6.69 -13.95
N GLU A 323 19.54 -7.88 -13.59
CA GLU A 323 18.61 -8.68 -14.39
C GLU A 323 17.19 -8.12 -14.31
N PHE A 324 16.71 -7.85 -13.08
CA PHE A 324 15.36 -7.37 -12.79
C PHE A 324 15.40 -5.98 -12.13
N VAL A 325 15.70 -4.96 -12.92
CA VAL A 325 15.90 -3.56 -12.46
C VAL A 325 14.69 -3.01 -11.69
N THR A 326 13.48 -3.42 -12.08
CA THR A 326 12.22 -2.98 -11.42
C THR A 326 11.99 -3.62 -10.05
N SER A 327 12.76 -4.63 -9.65
CA SER A 327 12.56 -5.35 -8.39
C SER A 327 12.81 -4.48 -7.15
N ALA A 328 13.89 -3.69 -7.14
CA ALA A 328 14.25 -2.83 -6.01
C ALA A 328 13.23 -1.69 -5.78
N PRO A 329 12.82 -0.89 -6.79
CA PRO A 329 11.79 0.13 -6.61
C PRO A 329 10.44 -0.46 -6.18
N SER A 330 10.04 -1.60 -6.74
CA SER A 330 8.78 -2.26 -6.38
C SER A 330 8.79 -2.81 -4.96
N ARG A 331 9.93 -3.37 -4.50
CA ARG A 331 10.11 -3.80 -3.11
C ARG A 331 9.93 -2.63 -2.13
N MET A 332 10.51 -1.46 -2.42
CA MET A 332 10.36 -0.28 -1.56
C MET A 332 8.91 0.22 -1.54
N SER A 333 8.25 0.24 -2.69
CA SER A 333 6.83 0.60 -2.78
C SER A 333 5.93 -0.38 -2.01
N LEU A 334 6.19 -1.68 -2.09
CA LEU A 334 5.49 -2.70 -1.30
C LEU A 334 5.72 -2.53 0.21
N LEU A 335 6.95 -2.25 0.65
CA LEU A 335 7.26 -2.00 2.06
C LEU A 335 6.51 -0.77 2.59
N ALA A 336 6.53 0.33 1.83
CA ALA A 336 5.81 1.55 2.21
C ALA A 336 4.30 1.30 2.30
N LEU A 337 3.73 0.59 1.32
CA LEU A 337 2.34 0.20 1.28
C LEU A 337 1.93 -0.66 2.48
N LEU A 338 2.59 -1.81 2.65
CA LEU A 338 2.28 -2.76 3.72
C LEU A 338 2.49 -2.11 5.09
N GLY A 339 3.52 -1.28 5.24
CA GLY A 339 3.79 -0.50 6.44
C GLY A 339 2.68 0.49 6.78
N SER A 340 2.17 1.22 5.79
CA SER A 340 1.06 2.18 5.96
C SER A 340 -0.23 1.47 6.39
N VAL A 341 -0.53 0.31 5.79
CA VAL A 341 -1.68 -0.52 6.18
C VAL A 341 -1.51 -1.03 7.61
N CYS A 342 -0.32 -1.49 8.01
CA CYS A 342 -0.05 -1.90 9.40
C CYS A 342 -0.29 -0.76 10.39
N ALA A 343 0.19 0.46 10.10
CA ALA A 343 -0.02 1.64 10.94
C ALA A 343 -1.51 1.96 11.08
N LEU A 344 -2.26 1.93 9.99
CA LEU A 344 -3.71 2.14 9.97
C LEU A 344 -4.44 1.08 10.81
N VAL A 345 -4.08 -0.20 10.66
CA VAL A 345 -4.64 -1.31 11.44
C VAL A 345 -4.42 -1.09 12.94
N VAL A 346 -3.22 -0.70 13.36
CA VAL A 346 -2.91 -0.40 14.78
C VAL A 346 -3.77 0.74 15.30
N LEU A 347 -3.94 1.81 14.52
CA LEU A 347 -4.78 2.95 14.91
C LEU A 347 -6.25 2.54 15.09
N ILE A 348 -6.82 1.85 14.10
CA ILE A 348 -8.21 1.38 14.15
C ILE A 348 -8.40 0.40 15.31
N ALA A 349 -7.47 -0.54 15.48
CA ALA A 349 -7.51 -1.51 16.56
C ALA A 349 -7.49 -0.82 17.93
N LEU A 350 -6.64 0.19 18.13
CA LEU A 350 -6.58 0.95 19.38
C LEU A 350 -7.92 1.62 19.68
N LEU A 351 -8.55 2.24 18.70
CA LEU A 351 -9.85 2.91 18.85
C LEU A 351 -10.98 1.91 19.13
N VAL A 352 -11.04 0.82 18.37
CA VAL A 352 -12.09 -0.20 18.49
C VAL A 352 -11.93 -0.98 19.80
N VAL A 353 -10.72 -1.44 20.12
CA VAL A 353 -10.45 -2.21 21.34
C VAL A 353 -10.66 -1.33 22.58
N SER A 354 -10.22 -0.05 22.56
CA SER A 354 -10.44 0.86 23.68
C SER A 354 -11.94 1.11 23.94
N SER A 355 -12.75 1.21 22.89
CA SER A 355 -14.20 1.37 23.00
C SER A 355 -14.89 0.11 23.51
N THR A 356 -14.53 -1.07 23.01
CA THR A 356 -15.11 -2.35 23.42
C THR A 356 -14.71 -2.72 24.86
N VAL A 357 -13.47 -2.50 25.25
CA VAL A 357 -13.00 -2.69 26.63
C VAL A 357 -13.68 -1.71 27.58
N ALA A 358 -13.80 -0.44 27.21
CA ALA A 358 -14.52 0.55 28.02
C ALA A 358 -15.98 0.13 28.27
N GLN A 359 -16.67 -0.38 27.25
CA GLN A 359 -18.05 -0.86 27.38
C GLN A 359 -18.12 -2.11 28.26
N ALA A 360 -17.23 -3.09 28.08
CA ALA A 360 -17.15 -4.29 28.91
C ALA A 360 -16.97 -3.93 30.40
N ILE A 361 -16.14 -2.92 30.69
CA ILE A 361 -15.92 -2.41 32.04
C ILE A 361 -17.15 -1.65 32.58
N HIS A 362 -17.78 -0.82 31.75
CA HIS A 362 -18.99 -0.07 32.15
C HIS A 362 -20.15 -0.97 32.56
N GLN A 363 -20.35 -2.11 31.89
CA GLN A 363 -21.39 -3.08 32.26
C GLN A 363 -21.18 -3.67 33.65
N ARG A 364 -19.99 -3.60 34.19
CA ARG A 364 -19.57 -4.16 35.49
C ARG A 364 -19.28 -3.09 36.55
N SER A 365 -19.66 -1.82 36.25
CA SER A 365 -19.40 -0.68 37.13
C SER A 365 -19.97 -0.88 38.55
N ARG A 366 -21.18 -1.51 38.68
CA ARG A 366 -21.81 -1.82 39.96
C ARG A 366 -21.00 -2.85 40.77
N GLU A 367 -20.50 -3.91 40.11
CA GLU A 367 -19.66 -4.93 40.77
C GLU A 367 -18.33 -4.31 41.26
N MET A 368 -17.73 -3.45 40.43
CA MET A 368 -16.49 -2.74 40.81
C MET A 368 -16.73 -1.76 41.96
N ALA A 369 -17.90 -1.12 42.00
CA ALA A 369 -18.29 -0.25 43.12
C ALA A 369 -18.46 -1.06 44.41
N LEU A 370 -19.11 -2.25 44.37
CA LEU A 370 -19.24 -3.16 45.50
C LEU A 370 -17.86 -3.67 45.99
N LEU A 371 -16.94 -4.04 45.09
CA LEU A 371 -15.57 -4.41 45.47
C LEU A 371 -14.82 -3.27 46.17
N ARG A 372 -15.05 -2.01 45.73
CA ARG A 372 -14.48 -0.84 46.42
C ARG A 372 -15.13 -0.60 47.79
N ALA A 373 -16.45 -0.83 47.91
CA ALA A 373 -17.13 -0.71 49.20
C ALA A 373 -16.63 -1.76 50.23
N VAL A 374 -16.21 -2.95 49.76
CA VAL A 374 -15.58 -4.00 50.57
C VAL A 374 -14.09 -3.75 50.84
N GLY A 375 -13.51 -2.65 50.27
CA GLY A 375 -12.14 -2.22 50.57
C GLY A 375 -11.10 -2.51 49.48
N ALA A 376 -11.51 -2.89 48.26
CA ALA A 376 -10.56 -3.05 47.16
C ALA A 376 -9.94 -1.71 46.70
N THR A 377 -8.62 -1.63 46.61
CA THR A 377 -7.93 -0.42 46.17
C THR A 377 -8.07 -0.19 44.68
N PRO A 378 -7.96 1.06 44.16
CA PRO A 378 -7.97 1.35 42.73
C PRO A 378 -6.84 0.63 41.94
N ARG A 379 -5.70 0.36 42.59
CA ARG A 379 -4.57 -0.39 42.02
C ARG A 379 -4.95 -1.86 41.81
N GLN A 380 -5.62 -2.49 42.79
CA GLN A 380 -6.08 -3.87 42.72
C GLN A 380 -7.11 -4.05 41.59
N LEU A 381 -8.07 -3.12 41.42
CA LEU A 381 -9.05 -3.16 40.36
C LEU A 381 -8.42 -3.00 38.96
N ARG A 382 -7.47 -2.08 38.82
CA ARG A 382 -6.71 -1.93 37.56
C ARG A 382 -5.89 -3.18 37.25
N ALA A 383 -5.26 -3.79 38.24
CA ALA A 383 -4.49 -5.03 38.09
C ALA A 383 -5.41 -6.22 37.69
N MET A 384 -6.61 -6.29 38.26
CA MET A 384 -7.62 -7.31 37.93
C MET A 384 -8.06 -7.18 36.44
N VAL A 385 -8.51 -6.00 36.03
CA VAL A 385 -8.94 -5.75 34.66
C VAL A 385 -7.79 -5.92 33.67
N GLY A 386 -6.58 -5.40 34.02
CA GLY A 386 -5.40 -5.59 33.19
C GLY A 386 -5.02 -7.05 32.97
N ARG A 387 -5.23 -7.91 33.99
CA ARG A 387 -5.02 -9.35 33.87
C ARG A 387 -6.07 -10.02 32.98
N GLU A 388 -7.35 -9.70 33.16
CA GLU A 388 -8.44 -10.19 32.31
C GLU A 388 -8.16 -9.87 30.83
N VAL A 389 -7.84 -8.58 30.54
CA VAL A 389 -7.50 -8.14 29.18
C VAL A 389 -6.25 -8.86 28.65
N ASN A 390 -5.21 -9.09 29.48
CA ASN A 390 -4.02 -9.79 29.04
C ASN A 390 -4.30 -11.25 28.67
N VAL A 391 -5.13 -11.96 29.44
CA VAL A 391 -5.49 -13.36 29.11
C VAL A 391 -6.27 -13.41 27.81
N VAL A 392 -7.29 -12.58 27.66
CA VAL A 392 -8.09 -12.49 26.43
C VAL A 392 -7.22 -12.07 25.23
N ALA A 393 -6.32 -11.11 25.42
CA ALA A 393 -5.42 -10.66 24.35
C ALA A 393 -4.40 -11.73 23.97
N ALA A 394 -3.82 -12.45 24.94
CA ALA A 394 -2.86 -13.52 24.66
C ALA A 394 -3.53 -14.68 23.90
N THR A 395 -4.73 -15.10 24.31
CA THR A 395 -5.47 -16.16 23.60
C THR A 395 -5.87 -15.73 22.18
N ALA A 396 -6.31 -14.47 22.02
CA ALA A 396 -6.61 -13.89 20.72
C ALA A 396 -5.35 -13.75 19.84
N ALA A 397 -4.22 -13.36 20.45
CA ALA A 397 -2.94 -13.23 19.74
C ALA A 397 -2.46 -14.58 19.19
N VAL A 398 -2.53 -15.64 20.00
CA VAL A 398 -2.15 -16.99 19.56
C VAL A 398 -3.07 -17.49 18.44
N ALA A 399 -4.39 -17.36 18.63
CA ALA A 399 -5.35 -17.79 17.62
C ALA A 399 -5.21 -17.00 16.28
N GLY A 400 -4.96 -15.69 16.37
CA GLY A 400 -4.71 -14.84 15.21
C GLY A 400 -3.39 -15.17 14.51
N ALA A 401 -2.34 -15.47 15.28
CA ALA A 401 -1.04 -15.89 14.75
C ALA A 401 -1.12 -17.21 13.97
N ILE A 402 -1.89 -18.17 14.46
CA ILE A 402 -2.13 -19.46 13.75
C ILE A 402 -2.88 -19.23 12.45
N GLY A 403 -3.90 -18.36 12.46
CA GLY A 403 -4.67 -18.01 11.26
C GLY A 403 -3.93 -17.11 10.27
N ALA A 404 -2.79 -16.52 10.64
CA ALA A 404 -2.09 -15.55 9.81
C ALA A 404 -1.45 -16.15 8.56
N ALA A 405 -0.92 -17.38 8.64
CA ALA A 405 -0.22 -18.02 7.53
C ALA A 405 -1.09 -18.19 6.26
N PRO A 406 -2.29 -18.77 6.31
CA PRO A 406 -3.12 -18.88 5.12
C PRO A 406 -3.56 -17.52 4.57
N VAL A 407 -3.81 -16.52 5.43
CA VAL A 407 -4.15 -15.15 4.99
C VAL A 407 -2.96 -14.49 4.31
N PHE A 408 -1.75 -14.66 4.84
CA PHE A 408 -0.51 -14.19 4.23
C PHE A 408 -0.31 -14.80 2.84
N LEU A 409 -0.45 -16.12 2.69
CA LEU A 409 -0.29 -16.80 1.40
C LEU A 409 -1.34 -16.32 0.38
N ALA A 410 -2.59 -16.14 0.82
CA ALA A 410 -3.65 -15.59 -0.04
C ALA A 410 -3.35 -14.14 -0.45
N LEU A 411 -2.80 -13.32 0.46
CA LEU A 411 -2.40 -11.94 0.19
C LEU A 411 -1.27 -11.88 -0.85
N ILE A 412 -0.20 -12.68 -0.67
CA ILE A 412 0.91 -12.72 -1.64
C ILE A 412 0.42 -13.20 -3.01
N LYS A 413 -0.41 -14.25 -3.05
CA LYS A 413 -0.99 -14.72 -4.32
C LYS A 413 -1.81 -13.61 -4.99
N MET A 414 -2.64 -12.91 -4.24
CA MET A 414 -3.43 -11.79 -4.76
C MET A 414 -2.54 -10.65 -5.29
N LEU A 415 -1.45 -10.30 -4.57
CA LEU A 415 -0.50 -9.26 -4.99
C LEU A 415 0.19 -9.66 -6.30
N ARG A 416 0.60 -10.93 -6.46
CA ARG A 416 1.19 -11.46 -7.70
C ARG A 416 0.18 -11.42 -8.87
N THR A 417 -1.00 -12.02 -8.70
CA THR A 417 -2.01 -12.10 -9.77
C THR A 417 -2.58 -10.75 -10.21
N ARG A 418 -2.41 -9.70 -9.40
CA ARG A 418 -2.81 -8.33 -9.76
C ARG A 418 -1.63 -7.46 -10.25
N GLY A 419 -0.44 -8.06 -10.46
CA GLY A 419 0.74 -7.35 -10.95
C GLY A 419 1.39 -6.39 -9.93
N ALA A 420 1.01 -6.45 -8.65
CA ALA A 420 1.64 -5.63 -7.60
C ALA A 420 3.04 -6.12 -7.20
N VAL A 421 3.36 -7.38 -7.52
CA VAL A 421 4.70 -7.97 -7.41
C VAL A 421 5.20 -8.17 -8.82
N PRO A 422 6.25 -7.45 -9.26
CA PRO A 422 6.79 -7.59 -10.61
C PRO A 422 7.43 -8.96 -10.80
N ILE A 423 7.55 -9.36 -12.05
CA ILE A 423 8.30 -10.56 -12.45
C ILE A 423 9.74 -10.44 -11.97
N GLY A 424 10.30 -11.51 -11.44
CA GLY A 424 11.66 -11.56 -10.92
C GLY A 424 11.87 -11.01 -9.51
N LEU A 425 10.82 -10.52 -8.82
CA LEU A 425 10.90 -10.21 -7.38
C LEU A 425 10.52 -11.44 -6.55
N GLU A 426 11.51 -12.06 -5.93
CA GLU A 426 11.29 -13.13 -4.98
C GLU A 426 10.90 -12.58 -3.61
N LEU A 427 9.80 -13.10 -3.08
CA LEU A 427 9.32 -12.83 -1.73
C LEU A 427 9.50 -14.10 -0.89
N PRO A 428 10.67 -14.31 -0.27
CA PRO A 428 10.96 -15.54 0.45
C PRO A 428 10.08 -15.67 1.70
N ALA A 429 9.71 -16.90 2.02
CA ALA A 429 8.96 -17.25 3.23
C ALA A 429 9.67 -18.39 3.97
N PRO A 430 10.92 -18.17 4.50
CA PRO A 430 11.64 -19.19 5.22
C PRO A 430 10.86 -19.61 6.49
N PHE A 431 10.99 -20.85 6.90
CA PHE A 431 10.17 -21.39 7.99
C PHE A 431 10.31 -20.59 9.30
N TRP A 432 11.50 -20.06 9.62
CA TRP A 432 11.71 -19.24 10.82
C TRP A 432 10.89 -17.92 10.82
N MET A 433 10.49 -17.44 9.64
CA MET A 433 9.66 -16.23 9.49
C MET A 433 8.30 -16.42 10.16
N TYR A 434 7.76 -17.64 10.23
CA TYR A 434 6.51 -17.94 10.90
C TYR A 434 6.58 -17.81 12.43
N ALA A 435 7.75 -17.46 12.99
CA ALA A 435 7.88 -16.99 14.37
C ALA A 435 7.57 -15.49 14.54
N ALA A 436 7.60 -14.69 13.46
CA ALA A 436 7.28 -13.26 13.50
C ALA A 436 5.88 -12.92 14.06
N PRO A 437 4.84 -13.75 13.87
CA PRO A 437 3.56 -13.59 14.55
C PRO A 437 3.64 -13.53 16.08
N LEU A 438 4.69 -14.02 16.70
CA LEU A 438 4.92 -13.84 18.16
C LEU A 438 5.18 -12.37 18.51
N ALA A 439 5.95 -11.65 17.69
CA ALA A 439 6.23 -10.23 17.90
C ALA A 439 4.98 -9.38 17.64
N THR A 440 4.24 -9.63 16.57
CA THR A 440 2.97 -8.93 16.28
C THR A 440 1.88 -9.30 17.28
N GLY A 441 1.88 -10.52 17.81
CA GLY A 441 1.05 -10.94 18.92
C GLY A 441 1.37 -10.16 20.21
N ALA A 442 2.66 -9.95 20.52
CA ALA A 442 3.08 -9.10 21.63
C ALA A 442 2.62 -7.65 21.44
N LEU A 443 2.69 -7.11 20.20
CA LEU A 443 2.15 -5.80 19.87
C LEU A 443 0.62 -5.74 20.05
N THR A 444 -0.12 -6.78 19.68
CA THR A 444 -1.57 -6.89 19.92
C THR A 444 -1.89 -6.85 21.41
N VAL A 445 -1.13 -7.57 22.24
CA VAL A 445 -1.26 -7.53 23.71
C VAL A 445 -0.94 -6.13 24.25
N LEU A 446 0.08 -5.47 23.72
CA LEU A 446 0.44 -4.10 24.08
C LEU A 446 -0.69 -3.11 23.77
N VAL A 447 -1.26 -3.17 22.55
CA VAL A 447 -2.43 -2.37 22.15
C VAL A 447 -3.60 -2.59 23.10
N ALA A 448 -3.90 -3.85 23.43
CA ALA A 448 -4.95 -4.18 24.39
C ALA A 448 -4.68 -3.61 25.79
N ARG A 449 -3.44 -3.63 26.28
CA ARG A 449 -3.04 -3.04 27.58
C ARG A 449 -3.19 -1.53 27.59
N ILE A 450 -2.76 -0.86 26.52
CA ILE A 450 -2.93 0.61 26.38
C ILE A 450 -4.42 0.95 26.37
N ALA A 451 -5.22 0.23 25.59
CA ALA A 451 -6.66 0.41 25.53
C ALA A 451 -7.32 0.21 26.92
N ALA A 452 -6.93 -0.84 27.65
CA ALA A 452 -7.40 -1.08 29.01
C ALA A 452 -6.96 0.01 29.99
N ALA A 453 -5.74 0.48 29.90
CA ALA A 453 -5.24 1.55 30.74
C ALA A 453 -6.02 2.86 30.53
N ILE A 454 -6.30 3.21 29.26
CA ILE A 454 -7.14 4.37 28.88
C ILE A 454 -8.56 4.21 29.46
N ALA A 455 -9.16 3.02 29.32
CA ALA A 455 -10.50 2.74 29.83
C ALA A 455 -10.56 2.79 31.36
N CYS A 456 -9.58 2.17 32.06
CA CYS A 456 -9.53 2.11 33.52
C CYS A 456 -9.20 3.45 34.20
N SER A 457 -8.45 4.33 33.51
CA SER A 457 -8.08 5.65 34.06
C SER A 457 -9.31 6.50 34.42
N ARG A 458 -10.41 6.29 33.73
CA ARG A 458 -11.69 7.00 33.93
C ARG A 458 -12.48 6.48 35.15
N ILE A 459 -12.46 5.16 35.38
CA ILE A 459 -13.25 4.51 36.45
C ILE A 459 -12.61 4.71 37.82
N ALA A 460 -11.28 4.80 37.88
CA ALA A 460 -10.57 5.02 39.13
C ALA A 460 -10.87 6.37 39.79
N LYS A 461 -11.47 7.34 39.11
CA LYS A 461 -11.83 8.68 39.59
C LYS A 461 -13.27 8.78 40.14
N VAL A 462 -14.12 7.75 40.00
CA VAL A 462 -15.50 7.78 40.49
C VAL A 462 -15.54 7.50 42.00
N ARG A 463 -16.21 8.35 42.78
CA ARG A 463 -16.35 8.18 44.25
C ARG A 463 -17.34 7.03 44.57
N PRO A 464 -17.06 6.13 45.56
CA PRO A 464 -17.91 5.00 45.90
C PRO A 464 -19.36 5.38 46.31
N ALA A 465 -19.51 6.49 47.02
CA ALA A 465 -20.83 7.01 47.47
C ALA A 465 -21.74 7.37 46.28
N GLN A 466 -21.18 7.88 45.20
CA GLN A 466 -21.94 8.23 43.99
C GLN A 466 -22.41 7.00 43.22
N ALA A 467 -21.69 5.89 43.32
CA ALA A 467 -22.05 4.64 42.63
C ALA A 467 -23.15 3.83 43.35
N MET A 468 -23.38 4.06 44.63
CA MET A 468 -24.45 3.36 45.45
C MET A 468 -25.71 4.19 45.61
N GLY A 469 -25.65 5.51 45.61
CA GLY A 469 -26.78 6.40 45.87
C GLY A 469 -27.65 6.73 44.65
N GLU A 470 -27.12 6.63 43.45
CA GLU A 470 -27.76 7.10 42.21
C GLU A 470 -27.83 6.02 41.15
N ALA A 471 -28.44 4.90 41.44
CA ALA A 471 -28.75 3.95 40.37
C ALA A 471 -29.81 4.47 39.38
N GLN A 472 -30.30 5.70 39.53
CA GLN A 472 -31.38 6.29 38.72
C GLN A 472 -31.12 7.69 38.12
N SER A 473 -30.10 8.43 38.54
CA SER A 473 -29.70 9.70 37.88
C SER A 473 -28.25 9.60 37.47
N GLU A 474 -27.98 9.26 36.18
CA GLU A 474 -26.65 9.43 35.60
C GLU A 474 -26.28 10.93 35.71
N ALA A 475 -25.26 11.25 36.52
CA ALA A 475 -24.79 12.62 36.69
C ALA A 475 -24.49 13.22 35.30
N GLU A 476 -25.16 14.30 34.94
CA GLU A 476 -25.07 15.04 33.67
C GLU A 476 -23.69 15.69 33.41
N GLN A 477 -22.69 15.45 34.25
CA GLN A 477 -21.36 16.05 34.08
C GLN A 477 -20.56 15.35 32.99
N PHE A 478 -20.68 15.88 31.79
CA PHE A 478 -19.74 15.61 30.72
C PHE A 478 -18.32 16.01 31.17
N GLY A 479 -17.37 15.08 31.16
CA GLY A 479 -16.02 15.34 31.60
C GLY A 479 -15.34 16.47 30.78
N ARG A 480 -15.14 17.64 31.40
CA ARG A 480 -14.56 18.84 30.77
C ARG A 480 -13.25 18.52 30.00
N GLY A 481 -12.36 17.66 30.54
CA GLY A 481 -11.13 17.28 29.88
C GLY A 481 -11.31 16.57 28.54
N ARG A 482 -12.36 15.69 28.43
CA ARG A 482 -12.66 15.01 27.18
C ARG A 482 -13.22 15.97 26.12
N ALA A 483 -14.06 16.92 26.56
CA ALA A 483 -14.57 17.98 25.69
C ALA A 483 -13.44 18.87 25.17
N VAL A 484 -12.58 19.33 26.06
CA VAL A 484 -11.43 20.18 25.69
C VAL A 484 -10.51 19.44 24.72
N THR A 485 -10.12 18.20 25.00
CA THR A 485 -9.27 17.42 24.08
C THR A 485 -9.98 17.20 22.74
N GLY A 486 -11.29 16.92 22.75
CA GLY A 486 -12.07 16.75 21.53
C GLY A 486 -12.14 18.03 20.69
N VAL A 487 -12.35 19.19 21.33
CA VAL A 487 -12.34 20.50 20.66
C VAL A 487 -10.95 20.84 20.12
N VAL A 488 -9.89 20.57 20.89
CA VAL A 488 -8.49 20.77 20.44
C VAL A 488 -8.22 19.94 19.20
N MET A 489 -8.61 18.65 19.18
CA MET A 489 -8.46 17.78 18.01
C MET A 489 -9.30 18.27 16.82
N LEU A 490 -10.49 18.82 17.07
CA LEU A 490 -11.32 19.41 16.02
C LEU A 490 -10.64 20.65 15.39
N VAL A 491 -10.14 21.54 16.22
CA VAL A 491 -9.42 22.76 15.77
C VAL A 491 -8.15 22.38 15.00
N LEU A 492 -7.35 21.42 15.53
CA LEU A 492 -6.17 20.92 14.86
C LEU A 492 -6.51 20.26 13.51
N GLY A 493 -7.60 19.47 13.46
CA GLY A 493 -8.04 18.83 12.23
C GLY A 493 -8.53 19.84 11.18
N CYS A 494 -9.31 20.83 11.59
CA CYS A 494 -9.76 21.92 10.69
C CYS A 494 -8.57 22.79 10.25
N GLY A 495 -7.62 23.09 11.16
CA GLY A 495 -6.39 23.81 10.83
C GLY A 495 -5.53 23.05 9.83
N ALA A 496 -5.32 21.75 10.02
CA ALA A 496 -4.60 20.90 9.08
C ALA A 496 -5.31 20.80 7.70
N ALA A 497 -6.64 20.76 7.69
CA ALA A 497 -7.40 20.85 6.45
C ALA A 497 -7.24 22.20 5.74
N GLY A 498 -7.22 23.30 6.51
CA GLY A 498 -6.97 24.65 5.97
C GLY A 498 -5.55 24.78 5.39
N THR A 499 -4.53 24.24 6.08
CA THR A 499 -3.15 24.24 5.55
C THR A 499 -3.02 23.34 4.31
N ALA A 500 -3.77 22.24 4.21
CA ALA A 500 -3.77 21.37 3.02
C ALA A 500 -4.21 22.11 1.76
N VAL A 501 -5.16 23.04 1.85
CA VAL A 501 -5.63 23.84 0.69
C VAL A 501 -4.55 24.84 0.21
N LEU A 502 -3.67 25.28 1.11
CA LEU A 502 -2.61 26.24 0.81
C LEU A 502 -1.30 25.57 0.34
N GLN A 503 -1.24 24.26 0.36
CA GLN A 503 -0.06 23.48 -0.01
C GLN A 503 -0.33 22.69 -1.30
N PHE A 504 0.75 22.21 -1.94
CA PHE A 504 0.68 21.42 -3.18
C PHE A 504 1.30 20.03 -2.99
N GLY A 505 0.91 19.08 -3.84
CA GLY A 505 1.51 17.76 -3.92
C GLY A 505 1.39 16.92 -2.62
N GLU A 506 2.48 16.28 -2.21
CA GLU A 506 2.51 15.37 -1.06
C GLU A 506 2.21 16.06 0.27
N LEU A 507 2.65 17.32 0.47
CA LEU A 507 2.36 18.05 1.71
C LEU A 507 0.86 18.29 1.90
N ALA A 508 0.15 18.59 0.82
CA ALA A 508 -1.31 18.72 0.84
C ALA A 508 -1.97 17.39 1.23
N ALA A 509 -1.50 16.27 0.65
CA ALA A 509 -2.00 14.93 0.98
C ALA A 509 -1.69 14.53 2.43
N MET A 510 -0.49 14.82 2.94
CA MET A 510 -0.12 14.58 4.34
C MET A 510 -0.95 15.44 5.31
N ALA A 511 -1.14 16.72 5.01
CA ALA A 511 -1.95 17.61 5.82
C ALA A 511 -3.43 17.17 5.83
N ALA A 512 -3.99 16.77 4.69
CA ALA A 512 -5.34 16.23 4.59
C ALA A 512 -5.50 14.89 5.34
N SER A 513 -4.49 14.01 5.29
CA SER A 513 -4.46 12.75 6.05
C SER A 513 -4.42 13.02 7.56
N THR A 514 -3.59 13.98 7.98
CA THR A 514 -3.52 14.43 9.40
C THR A 514 -4.85 15.02 9.84
N ALA A 515 -5.49 15.84 9.00
CA ALA A 515 -6.83 16.39 9.24
C ALA A 515 -7.86 15.26 9.44
N ALA A 516 -7.86 14.24 8.58
CA ALA A 516 -8.78 13.10 8.68
C ALA A 516 -8.61 12.35 10.02
N VAL A 517 -7.38 12.07 10.43
CA VAL A 517 -7.09 11.38 11.70
C VAL A 517 -7.53 12.22 12.89
N CYS A 518 -7.19 13.52 12.91
CA CYS A 518 -7.57 14.44 13.99
C CYS A 518 -9.09 14.59 14.11
N LEU A 519 -9.81 14.75 13.01
CA LEU A 519 -11.26 14.88 12.98
C LEU A 519 -11.97 13.60 13.41
N VAL A 520 -11.47 12.43 13.01
CA VAL A 520 -11.99 11.15 13.48
C VAL A 520 -11.81 10.99 15.00
N ILE A 521 -10.63 11.33 15.53
CA ILE A 521 -10.38 11.32 16.97
C ILE A 521 -11.28 12.34 17.68
N ALA A 522 -11.47 13.54 17.13
CA ALA A 522 -12.38 14.54 17.64
C ALA A 522 -13.81 14.01 17.74
N CYS A 523 -14.33 13.38 16.68
CA CYS A 523 -15.66 12.76 16.67
C CYS A 523 -15.77 11.62 17.70
N ALA A 524 -14.74 10.79 17.86
CA ALA A 524 -14.72 9.75 18.88
C ALA A 524 -14.78 10.33 20.32
N LEU A 525 -14.10 11.45 20.56
CA LEU A 525 -14.11 12.14 21.83
C LEU A 525 -15.42 12.91 22.08
N LEU A 526 -15.94 13.59 21.07
CA LEU A 526 -17.15 14.41 21.14
C LEU A 526 -18.45 13.58 20.93
N GLY A 527 -18.35 12.28 20.68
CA GLY A 527 -19.49 11.38 20.39
C GLY A 527 -20.72 11.55 21.29
N PRO A 528 -20.60 11.68 22.64
CA PRO A 528 -21.74 11.90 23.51
C PRO A 528 -22.48 13.22 23.25
N TRP A 529 -21.77 14.30 22.94
CA TRP A 529 -22.38 15.60 22.61
C TRP A 529 -23.03 15.59 21.23
N ILE A 530 -22.38 14.92 20.26
CA ILE A 530 -22.93 14.69 18.92
C ILE A 530 -24.24 13.89 19.03
N ALA A 531 -24.27 12.81 19.81
CA ALA A 531 -25.46 12.05 20.06
C ALA A 531 -26.58 12.85 20.74
N TRP A 532 -26.22 13.65 21.76
CA TRP A 532 -27.17 14.53 22.44
C TRP A 532 -27.79 15.55 21.48
N GLY A 533 -26.97 16.24 20.68
CA GLY A 533 -27.42 17.22 19.68
C GLY A 533 -28.29 16.58 18.60
N ALA A 534 -27.86 15.43 18.06
CA ALA A 534 -28.63 14.68 17.06
C ALA A 534 -29.99 14.22 17.60
N MET A 535 -30.06 13.76 18.84
CA MET A 535 -31.33 13.37 19.46
C MET A 535 -32.27 14.55 19.73
N ARG A 536 -31.72 15.75 19.94
CA ARG A 536 -32.52 16.97 20.07
C ARG A 536 -33.20 17.35 18.75
N VAL A 537 -32.51 17.12 17.62
CA VAL A 537 -33.02 17.41 16.27
C VAL A 537 -33.95 16.30 15.77
N LEU A 538 -33.54 15.04 15.87
CA LEU A 538 -34.28 13.88 15.31
C LEU A 538 -35.35 13.34 16.26
N GLY A 539 -35.31 13.69 17.53
CA GLY A 539 -36.32 13.26 18.52
C GLY A 539 -37.71 13.78 18.21
N VAL A 540 -37.83 15.02 17.76
CA VAL A 540 -39.09 15.68 17.41
C VAL A 540 -39.85 14.98 16.27
N PRO A 541 -39.24 14.70 15.11
CA PRO A 541 -39.89 13.94 14.05
C PRO A 541 -40.21 12.48 14.46
N ALA A 542 -39.30 11.86 15.25
CA ALA A 542 -39.54 10.52 15.75
C ALA A 542 -40.79 10.43 16.68
N GLU A 543 -41.00 11.43 17.53
CA GLU A 543 -42.20 11.53 18.38
C GLU A 543 -43.48 11.74 17.56
N ARG A 544 -43.43 12.62 16.55
CA ARG A 544 -44.61 12.97 15.72
C ARG A 544 -45.02 11.86 14.75
N LEU A 545 -44.06 11.20 14.13
CA LEU A 545 -44.32 10.20 13.10
C LEU A 545 -44.39 8.76 13.60
N GLY A 546 -43.76 8.48 14.76
CA GLY A 546 -43.61 7.12 15.27
C GLY A 546 -44.68 6.61 16.23
N GLY A 547 -45.71 7.42 16.53
CA GLY A 547 -46.74 7.06 17.52
C GLY A 547 -46.18 6.68 18.90
N ALA A 548 -46.82 5.81 19.66
CA ALA A 548 -46.37 5.39 20.99
C ALA A 548 -44.95 4.79 20.99
N GLY A 549 -44.56 4.05 19.93
CA GLY A 549 -43.21 3.50 19.78
C GLY A 549 -42.16 4.58 19.51
N GLY A 550 -42.49 5.63 18.75
CA GLY A 550 -41.63 6.79 18.49
C GLY A 550 -41.42 7.64 19.73
N TYR A 551 -42.46 7.90 20.49
CA TYR A 551 -42.37 8.62 21.77
C TYR A 551 -41.45 7.88 22.77
N LEU A 552 -41.67 6.57 22.92
CA LEU A 552 -40.81 5.73 23.77
C LEU A 552 -39.37 5.70 23.31
N ALA A 553 -39.13 5.64 21.98
CA ALA A 553 -37.79 5.69 21.42
C ALA A 553 -37.10 7.03 21.69
N ALA A 554 -37.80 8.16 21.50
CA ALA A 554 -37.24 9.51 21.72
C ALA A 554 -36.97 9.75 23.21
N ALA A 555 -37.89 9.35 24.11
CA ALA A 555 -37.70 9.46 25.56
C ALA A 555 -36.52 8.59 26.04
N ALA A 556 -36.45 7.32 25.61
CA ALA A 556 -35.36 6.42 25.95
C ALA A 556 -34.00 6.91 25.41
N SER A 557 -34.00 7.48 24.21
CA SER A 557 -32.78 8.00 23.56
C SER A 557 -32.25 9.27 24.25
N ARG A 558 -33.14 10.16 24.69
CA ARG A 558 -32.75 11.35 25.51
C ARG A 558 -32.18 10.94 26.86
N ALA A 559 -32.80 9.97 27.52
CA ALA A 559 -32.30 9.47 28.81
C ALA A 559 -30.95 8.72 28.68
N ASN A 560 -30.66 8.08 27.54
CA ASN A 560 -29.49 7.24 27.33
C ASN A 560 -28.51 7.81 26.28
N SER A 561 -28.40 9.12 26.13
CA SER A 561 -27.59 9.78 25.08
C SER A 561 -26.11 9.37 25.08
N ARG A 562 -25.52 9.03 26.23
CA ARG A 562 -24.13 8.52 26.35
C ARG A 562 -23.96 7.15 25.74
N ARG A 563 -24.93 6.24 25.92
CA ARG A 563 -24.90 4.88 25.34
C ARG A 563 -25.08 4.94 23.83
N LEU A 564 -25.96 5.84 23.36
CA LEU A 564 -26.11 6.10 21.93
C LEU A 564 -24.85 6.68 21.29
N GLY A 565 -24.16 7.60 21.96
CA GLY A 565 -22.88 8.11 21.50
C GLY A 565 -21.84 7.01 21.33
N ALA A 566 -21.82 6.02 22.23
CA ALA A 566 -20.93 4.87 22.10
C ALA A 566 -21.29 3.96 20.91
N ALA A 567 -22.57 3.89 20.49
CA ALA A 567 -23.00 3.15 19.30
C ALA A 567 -22.72 3.93 17.99
N ILE A 568 -22.86 5.25 18.01
CA ILE A 568 -22.65 6.12 16.86
C ILE A 568 -21.17 6.21 16.50
N THR A 569 -20.28 6.29 17.48
CA THR A 569 -18.83 6.49 17.28
C THR A 569 -18.19 5.47 16.34
N PRO A 570 -18.37 4.14 16.46
CA PRO A 570 -17.81 3.18 15.53
C PRO A 570 -18.34 3.36 14.10
N ILE A 571 -19.61 3.72 13.94
CA ILE A 571 -20.22 3.96 12.61
C ILE A 571 -19.60 5.21 11.98
N VAL A 572 -19.50 6.31 12.74
CA VAL A 572 -18.83 7.54 12.27
C VAL A 572 -17.39 7.27 11.83
N LEU A 573 -16.63 6.55 12.67
CA LEU A 573 -15.25 6.18 12.37
C LEU A 573 -15.12 5.52 11.00
N VAL A 574 -15.99 4.56 10.76
CA VAL A 574 -15.95 3.75 9.54
C VAL A 574 -16.38 4.53 8.32
N VAL A 575 -17.51 5.21 8.42
CA VAL A 575 -18.02 6.01 7.31
C VAL A 575 -17.00 7.11 6.96
N ALA A 576 -16.38 7.73 7.97
CA ALA A 576 -15.36 8.73 7.74
C ALA A 576 -14.10 8.14 7.08
N PHE A 577 -13.55 7.04 7.61
CA PHE A 577 -12.34 6.42 7.05
C PHE A 577 -12.58 5.82 5.66
N ALA A 578 -13.66 5.03 5.50
CA ALA A 578 -13.99 4.45 4.21
C ALA A 578 -14.30 5.55 3.18
N GLY A 579 -15.00 6.59 3.61
CA GLY A 579 -15.30 7.76 2.79
C GLY A 579 -14.04 8.45 2.28
N VAL A 580 -13.11 8.77 3.17
CA VAL A 580 -11.83 9.41 2.78
C VAL A 580 -11.03 8.51 1.86
N GLN A 581 -10.84 7.23 2.21
CA GLN A 581 -9.99 6.32 1.45
C GLN A 581 -10.53 6.03 0.04
N LEU A 582 -11.85 5.76 -0.06
CA LEU A 582 -12.47 5.45 -1.35
C LEU A 582 -12.65 6.70 -2.23
N SER A 583 -13.04 7.83 -1.63
CA SER A 583 -13.31 9.05 -2.40
C SER A 583 -12.02 9.73 -2.88
N ALA A 584 -10.92 9.68 -2.12
CA ALA A 584 -9.64 10.26 -2.54
C ALA A 584 -9.14 9.62 -3.84
N GLY A 585 -9.05 8.27 -3.88
CA GLY A 585 -8.68 7.54 -5.09
C GLY A 585 -9.66 7.77 -6.24
N ALA A 586 -10.97 7.63 -5.98
CA ALA A 586 -11.99 7.83 -7.01
C ALA A 586 -12.03 9.26 -7.58
N THR A 587 -11.68 10.27 -6.78
CA THR A 587 -11.58 11.66 -7.24
C THR A 587 -10.43 11.82 -8.22
N LEU A 588 -9.24 11.32 -7.87
CA LEU A 588 -8.07 11.36 -8.75
C LEU A 588 -8.33 10.59 -10.06
N ASP A 589 -8.86 9.37 -9.97
CA ASP A 589 -9.18 8.55 -11.13
C ASP A 589 -10.22 9.23 -12.04
N THR A 590 -11.28 9.80 -11.46
CA THR A 590 -12.34 10.44 -12.23
C THR A 590 -11.86 11.74 -12.90
N GLN A 591 -11.08 12.55 -12.20
CA GLN A 591 -10.56 13.80 -12.76
C GLN A 591 -9.46 13.52 -13.79
N GLY A 592 -8.56 12.56 -13.50
CA GLY A 592 -7.58 12.10 -14.50
C GLY A 592 -8.25 11.56 -15.77
N GLY A 593 -9.31 10.73 -15.62
CA GLY A 593 -10.09 10.24 -16.75
C GLY A 593 -10.84 11.34 -17.52
N ARG A 594 -11.37 12.35 -16.81
CA ARG A 594 -11.99 13.54 -17.48
C ARG A 594 -10.96 14.34 -18.25
N GLN A 595 -9.79 14.63 -17.63
CA GLN A 595 -8.72 15.34 -18.33
C GLN A 595 -8.21 14.53 -19.52
N ALA A 596 -8.05 13.21 -19.39
CA ALA A 596 -7.65 12.34 -20.49
C ALA A 596 -8.67 12.34 -21.63
N GLY A 597 -9.99 12.28 -21.33
CA GLY A 597 -11.04 12.38 -22.34
C GLY A 597 -11.11 13.74 -23.03
N GLN A 598 -10.76 14.83 -22.32
CA GLN A 598 -10.69 16.17 -22.91
C GLN A 598 -9.38 16.41 -23.68
N ALA A 599 -8.30 15.77 -23.27
CA ALA A 599 -7.01 15.85 -23.95
C ALA A 599 -7.01 15.04 -25.25
N MET A 600 -7.70 13.91 -25.29
CA MET A 600 -7.68 12.96 -26.40
C MET A 600 -8.43 13.47 -27.61
N ARG A 601 -7.70 13.64 -28.70
CA ARG A 601 -8.24 13.99 -30.05
C ARG A 601 -8.13 12.79 -31.01
N ALA A 602 -7.23 11.84 -30.72
CA ALA A 602 -7.07 10.64 -31.51
C ALA A 602 -8.32 9.74 -31.46
N GLU A 603 -8.74 9.20 -32.62
CA GLU A 603 -9.86 8.29 -32.74
C GLU A 603 -9.43 6.83 -32.58
N LEU A 604 -8.23 6.49 -33.02
CA LEU A 604 -7.68 5.12 -33.01
C LEU A 604 -6.41 5.08 -32.17
N ALA A 605 -6.14 3.91 -31.60
CA ALA A 605 -4.86 3.62 -30.97
C ALA A 605 -4.32 2.26 -31.41
N ILE A 606 -3.00 2.20 -31.56
CA ILE A 606 -2.27 0.95 -31.70
C ILE A 606 -1.69 0.60 -30.32
N THR A 607 -1.95 -0.62 -29.85
CA THR A 607 -1.36 -1.21 -28.66
C THR A 607 -0.70 -2.52 -29.03
N THR A 608 0.26 -2.99 -28.26
CA THR A 608 0.97 -4.25 -28.51
C THR A 608 1.15 -5.06 -27.23
N ASP A 609 1.03 -6.39 -27.37
CA ASP A 609 1.44 -7.34 -26.33
C ASP A 609 2.92 -7.70 -26.43
N GLY A 610 3.63 -7.18 -27.44
CA GLY A 610 5.06 -7.34 -27.68
C GLY A 610 5.90 -6.31 -26.91
N PRO A 611 7.21 -6.21 -27.23
CA PRO A 611 8.15 -5.32 -26.54
C PRO A 611 7.86 -3.83 -26.78
N GLY A 612 7.08 -3.50 -27.79
CA GLY A 612 6.75 -2.12 -28.16
C GLY A 612 6.75 -1.92 -29.69
N ILE A 613 6.41 -0.72 -30.12
CA ILE A 613 6.31 -0.33 -31.53
C ILE A 613 7.52 0.51 -31.90
N PRO A 614 8.35 0.08 -32.85
CA PRO A 614 9.49 0.85 -33.33
C PRO A 614 9.07 2.19 -33.96
N ASP A 615 9.91 3.22 -33.83
CA ASP A 615 9.64 4.53 -34.39
C ASP A 615 9.54 4.52 -35.93
N VAL A 616 10.29 3.64 -36.59
CA VAL A 616 10.17 3.38 -38.05
C VAL A 616 8.75 2.94 -38.41
N THR A 617 8.14 2.10 -37.58
CA THR A 617 6.74 1.64 -37.79
C THR A 617 5.74 2.81 -37.62
N VAL A 618 5.97 3.69 -36.64
CA VAL A 618 5.14 4.90 -36.45
C VAL A 618 5.19 5.77 -37.70
N ARG A 619 6.38 5.99 -38.28
CA ARG A 619 6.53 6.75 -39.54
C ARG A 619 5.79 6.10 -40.70
N ARG A 620 5.90 4.77 -40.89
CA ARG A 620 5.13 4.05 -41.92
C ARG A 620 3.63 4.17 -41.76
N VAL A 621 3.14 4.08 -40.53
CA VAL A 621 1.71 4.24 -40.21
C VAL A 621 1.22 5.67 -40.54
N LYS A 622 2.07 6.69 -40.33
CA LYS A 622 1.74 8.08 -40.70
C LYS A 622 1.57 8.29 -42.21
N GLU A 623 2.21 7.44 -43.04
CA GLU A 623 2.12 7.49 -44.50
C GLU A 623 0.87 6.75 -45.06
N VAL A 624 0.10 6.05 -44.18
CA VAL A 624 -1.10 5.30 -44.60
C VAL A 624 -2.20 6.30 -45.02
N PRO A 625 -2.82 6.09 -46.22
CA PRO A 625 -3.91 6.93 -46.65
C PRO A 625 -5.08 6.98 -45.65
N GLY A 626 -5.53 8.16 -45.28
CA GLY A 626 -6.57 8.35 -44.27
C GLY A 626 -6.07 8.60 -42.85
N VAL A 627 -4.77 8.46 -42.59
CA VAL A 627 -4.15 8.89 -41.33
C VAL A 627 -3.77 10.38 -41.46
N ALA A 628 -4.32 11.21 -40.58
CA ALA A 628 -3.98 12.65 -40.53
C ALA A 628 -2.72 12.89 -39.70
N ALA A 629 -2.58 12.17 -38.56
CA ALA A 629 -1.41 12.24 -37.68
C ALA A 629 -1.25 10.91 -36.90
N ALA A 630 0.02 10.59 -36.61
CA ALA A 630 0.37 9.44 -35.76
C ALA A 630 1.38 9.92 -34.71
N THR A 631 1.09 9.69 -33.43
CA THR A 631 1.96 10.06 -32.31
C THR A 631 2.35 8.83 -31.53
N GLY A 632 3.63 8.49 -31.56
CA GLY A 632 4.20 7.45 -30.67
C GLY A 632 4.29 7.99 -29.23
N VAL A 633 4.05 7.11 -28.28
CA VAL A 633 4.12 7.43 -26.85
C VAL A 633 5.25 6.60 -26.21
N LEU A 634 6.31 7.27 -25.80
CA LEU A 634 7.38 6.69 -24.99
C LEU A 634 7.09 6.94 -23.51
N HIS A 635 7.31 5.93 -22.66
CA HIS A 635 7.17 6.06 -21.21
C HIS A 635 8.48 5.75 -20.51
N SER A 636 8.85 6.61 -19.57
CA SER A 636 9.99 6.39 -18.67
C SER A 636 9.72 7.07 -17.32
N THR A 637 10.73 7.19 -16.48
CA THR A 637 10.64 7.93 -15.22
C THR A 637 11.81 8.88 -15.06
N VAL A 638 11.55 9.97 -14.33
CA VAL A 638 12.61 10.88 -13.88
C VAL A 638 12.57 11.01 -12.37
N VAL A 639 13.71 11.32 -11.77
CA VAL A 639 13.83 11.62 -10.35
C VAL A 639 14.11 13.10 -10.17
N LEU A 640 13.24 13.77 -9.44
CA LEU A 640 13.37 15.16 -9.08
C LEU A 640 13.88 15.28 -7.64
N ALA A 641 15.05 15.88 -7.46
CA ALA A 641 15.59 16.17 -6.14
C ALA A 641 15.19 17.56 -5.69
N ARG A 642 14.56 17.68 -4.53
CA ARG A 642 14.14 18.96 -3.95
C ARG A 642 14.33 18.99 -2.43
N LYS A 643 14.35 20.21 -1.88
CA LYS A 643 14.23 20.42 -0.44
C LYS A 643 12.79 20.77 -0.11
N GLU A 644 12.17 20.01 0.76
CA GLU A 644 10.83 20.28 1.23
C GLU A 644 10.85 20.48 2.74
N ALA A 645 10.46 21.67 3.20
CA ALA A 645 10.57 22.07 4.62
C ALA A 645 11.97 21.85 5.24
N GLY A 646 13.03 21.96 4.41
CA GLY A 646 14.42 21.76 4.82
C GLY A 646 14.92 20.32 4.72
N GLU A 647 14.04 19.34 4.54
CA GLU A 647 14.40 17.93 4.38
C GLU A 647 14.68 17.57 2.91
N PRO A 648 15.63 16.65 2.64
CA PRO A 648 15.84 16.14 1.29
C PRO A 648 14.64 15.30 0.85
N ARG A 649 14.19 15.50 -0.39
CA ARG A 649 13.14 14.72 -1.03
C ARG A 649 13.61 14.30 -2.42
N LEU A 650 13.31 13.06 -2.77
CA LEU A 650 13.48 12.48 -4.09
C LEU A 650 12.12 11.99 -4.60
N ASP A 651 11.54 12.73 -5.54
CA ASP A 651 10.28 12.36 -6.16
C ASP A 651 10.55 11.63 -7.47
N ARG A 652 10.17 10.35 -7.55
CA ARG A 652 10.18 9.58 -8.78
C ARG A 652 8.88 9.82 -9.54
N LEU A 653 8.96 10.40 -10.72
CA LEU A 653 7.84 10.85 -11.51
C LEU A 653 7.78 10.09 -12.83
N PRO A 654 6.65 9.47 -13.18
CA PRO A 654 6.45 8.90 -14.50
C PRO A 654 6.34 10.03 -15.52
N VAL A 655 7.00 9.87 -16.66
CA VAL A 655 7.06 10.86 -17.73
C VAL A 655 6.75 10.24 -19.08
N MET A 656 6.29 11.06 -20.00
CA MET A 656 6.04 10.68 -21.39
C MET A 656 6.86 11.54 -22.35
N ALA A 657 7.27 10.93 -23.46
CA ALA A 657 7.73 11.68 -24.60
C ALA A 657 6.78 11.49 -25.79
N LEU A 658 6.48 12.58 -26.46
CA LEU A 658 5.53 12.71 -27.55
C LEU A 658 6.12 13.59 -28.65
N ASP A 659 5.82 13.27 -29.92
CA ASP A 659 6.25 14.11 -31.05
C ASP A 659 5.45 15.43 -31.04
N PRO A 660 6.10 16.61 -30.80
CA PRO A 660 5.42 17.89 -30.72
C PRO A 660 4.62 18.23 -31.98
N ALA A 661 5.14 17.89 -33.16
CA ALA A 661 4.50 18.20 -34.43
C ALA A 661 3.16 17.48 -34.64
N ALA A 662 2.98 16.30 -34.04
CA ALA A 662 1.78 15.51 -34.16
C ALA A 662 0.77 15.75 -33.00
N LEU A 663 1.21 16.40 -31.90
CA LEU A 663 0.40 16.64 -30.71
C LEU A 663 -0.92 17.38 -31.00
N PRO A 664 -0.97 18.49 -31.77
CA PRO A 664 -2.21 19.22 -31.96
C PRO A 664 -3.35 18.40 -32.57
N ALA A 665 -3.03 17.37 -33.35
CA ALA A 665 -3.99 16.47 -33.97
C ALA A 665 -4.41 15.27 -33.11
N THR A 666 -3.54 14.85 -32.17
CA THR A 666 -3.76 13.61 -31.39
C THR A 666 -4.06 13.85 -29.92
N ILE A 667 -3.39 14.83 -29.31
CA ILE A 667 -3.52 15.18 -27.89
C ILE A 667 -3.50 16.68 -27.71
N ASP A 668 -4.41 17.21 -26.89
CA ASP A 668 -4.44 18.61 -26.47
C ASP A 668 -4.04 18.74 -24.98
N PRO A 669 -2.81 19.14 -24.66
CA PRO A 669 -2.38 19.34 -23.29
C PRO A 669 -3.00 20.57 -22.61
N LYS A 670 -3.61 21.48 -23.37
CA LYS A 670 -4.10 22.79 -22.94
C LYS A 670 -2.95 23.65 -22.38
N VAL A 671 -2.10 24.16 -23.28
CA VAL A 671 -0.99 25.03 -22.95
C VAL A 671 -1.49 26.33 -22.35
N THR A 672 -0.95 26.73 -21.21
CA THR A 672 -1.29 28.00 -20.51
C THR A 672 -0.23 29.08 -20.75
N SER A 673 1.02 28.70 -20.96
CA SER A 673 2.12 29.62 -21.31
C SER A 673 3.21 28.89 -22.09
N GLY A 674 3.93 29.61 -22.96
CA GLY A 674 4.95 29.04 -23.86
C GLY A 674 4.36 28.40 -25.10
N ASP A 675 5.18 27.60 -25.80
CA ASP A 675 4.80 26.90 -27.02
C ASP A 675 5.36 25.47 -27.01
N LEU A 676 4.56 24.50 -27.48
CA LEU A 676 5.03 23.12 -27.64
C LEU A 676 5.93 22.92 -28.86
N ASP A 677 5.90 23.82 -29.83
CA ASP A 677 6.80 23.80 -30.98
C ASP A 677 8.28 24.00 -30.53
N ASP A 678 8.49 24.61 -29.36
CA ASP A 678 9.80 24.73 -28.71
C ASP A 678 10.25 23.50 -27.93
N LEU A 679 9.41 22.45 -27.88
CA LEU A 679 9.74 21.20 -27.19
C LEU A 679 10.68 20.36 -28.05
N ARG A 680 11.97 20.33 -27.66
CA ARG A 680 13.07 19.66 -28.36
C ARG A 680 14.09 19.14 -27.38
N ALA A 681 15.20 18.58 -27.86
CA ALA A 681 16.30 18.20 -26.97
C ALA A 681 16.80 19.40 -26.16
N GLY A 682 17.00 19.22 -24.85
CA GLY A 682 17.36 20.27 -23.88
C GLY A 682 16.19 21.08 -23.33
N THR A 683 14.94 20.78 -23.74
CA THR A 683 13.75 21.48 -23.24
C THR A 683 12.70 20.51 -22.69
N VAL A 684 11.78 21.02 -21.87
CA VAL A 684 10.72 20.23 -21.22
C VAL A 684 9.45 21.06 -21.10
N ALA A 685 8.28 20.44 -21.28
CA ALA A 685 7.01 21.05 -20.90
C ALA A 685 6.60 20.56 -19.52
N VAL A 686 6.07 21.47 -18.68
CA VAL A 686 5.81 21.22 -17.25
C VAL A 686 4.32 21.39 -16.97
N GLY A 687 3.74 20.46 -16.19
CA GLY A 687 2.37 20.59 -15.72
C GLY A 687 2.20 21.77 -14.76
N GLU A 688 1.09 22.51 -14.88
CA GLU A 688 0.84 23.75 -14.13
C GLU A 688 0.94 23.61 -12.62
N GLU A 689 0.50 22.47 -12.05
CA GLU A 689 0.63 22.20 -10.61
C GLU A 689 2.10 22.07 -10.21
N ARG A 690 2.89 21.36 -11.03
CA ARG A 690 4.32 21.17 -10.79
C ARG A 690 5.09 22.48 -11.00
N ALA A 691 4.75 23.24 -12.01
CA ALA A 691 5.36 24.55 -12.28
C ALA A 691 5.14 25.51 -11.10
N ARG A 692 3.90 25.57 -10.56
CA ARG A 692 3.58 26.37 -9.37
C ARG A 692 4.32 25.87 -8.11
N SER A 693 4.44 24.55 -7.94
CA SER A 693 5.12 23.98 -6.75
C SER A 693 6.63 24.20 -6.71
N LEU A 694 7.24 24.39 -7.87
CA LEU A 694 8.68 24.63 -8.05
C LEU A 694 9.04 26.06 -8.41
N ASP A 695 8.03 26.94 -8.50
CA ASP A 695 8.19 28.36 -8.93
C ASP A 695 8.89 28.47 -10.30
N LEU A 696 8.38 27.69 -11.28
CA LEU A 696 8.95 27.61 -12.64
C LEU A 696 8.05 28.34 -13.63
N ASP A 697 8.67 29.25 -14.39
CA ASP A 697 8.08 29.90 -15.55
C ASP A 697 8.77 29.45 -16.86
N VAL A 698 8.18 29.79 -18.00
CA VAL A 698 8.80 29.54 -19.31
C VAL A 698 10.17 30.21 -19.36
N GLY A 699 11.19 29.46 -19.80
CA GLY A 699 12.59 29.87 -19.79
C GLY A 699 13.35 29.54 -18.50
N SER A 700 12.68 29.15 -17.41
CA SER A 700 13.33 28.68 -16.19
C SER A 700 14.08 27.36 -16.45
N LYS A 701 15.07 27.07 -15.61
CA LYS A 701 15.82 25.79 -15.67
C LYS A 701 15.37 24.87 -14.58
N VAL A 702 15.04 23.63 -14.93
CA VAL A 702 14.77 22.53 -14.01
C VAL A 702 15.81 21.42 -14.21
N THR A 703 16.36 20.93 -13.11
CA THR A 703 17.31 19.81 -13.16
C THR A 703 16.58 18.53 -12.78
N VAL A 704 16.60 17.57 -13.69
CA VAL A 704 16.01 16.24 -13.49
C VAL A 704 17.08 15.17 -13.66
N ARG A 705 16.87 14.03 -13.00
CA ARG A 705 17.66 12.85 -13.22
C ARG A 705 16.84 11.82 -13.96
N TYR A 706 17.36 11.34 -15.09
CA TYR A 706 16.73 10.27 -15.87
C TYR A 706 16.86 8.91 -15.17
N GLY A 707 16.04 7.95 -15.61
CA GLY A 707 16.03 6.59 -15.09
C GLY A 707 17.39 5.87 -15.18
N ASP A 708 18.25 6.24 -16.10
CA ASP A 708 19.62 5.71 -16.30
C ASP A 708 20.68 6.41 -15.41
N GLY A 709 20.26 7.36 -14.58
CA GLY A 709 21.15 8.12 -13.70
C GLY A 709 21.74 9.40 -14.30
N ALA A 710 21.51 9.71 -15.56
CA ALA A 710 21.98 10.95 -16.17
C ALA A 710 21.28 12.18 -15.54
N ASN A 711 22.07 13.19 -15.17
CA ASN A 711 21.57 14.42 -14.56
C ASN A 711 21.63 15.56 -15.56
N VAL A 712 20.47 16.09 -15.95
CA VAL A 712 20.36 17.08 -17.02
C VAL A 712 19.57 18.30 -16.55
N ALA A 713 20.05 19.48 -16.88
CA ALA A 713 19.35 20.74 -16.67
C ALA A 713 18.60 21.12 -17.95
N LEU A 714 17.28 21.17 -17.87
CA LEU A 714 16.38 21.43 -18.99
C LEU A 714 15.76 22.81 -18.86
N THR A 715 15.48 23.46 -20.01
CA THR A 715 14.75 24.71 -20.04
C THR A 715 13.26 24.47 -20.23
N VAL A 716 12.43 25.13 -19.45
CA VAL A 716 10.96 25.03 -19.56
C VAL A 716 10.50 25.73 -20.85
N ALA A 717 9.96 24.96 -21.80
CA ALA A 717 9.42 25.44 -23.06
C ALA A 717 7.97 25.87 -22.96
N ALA A 718 7.16 25.10 -22.22
CA ALA A 718 5.74 25.34 -22.06
C ALA A 718 5.24 24.89 -20.70
N VAL A 719 4.13 25.49 -20.25
CA VAL A 719 3.33 25.06 -19.09
C VAL A 719 1.95 24.64 -19.56
N TYR A 720 1.42 23.50 -19.06
CA TYR A 720 0.14 22.95 -19.50
C TYR A 720 -0.75 22.53 -18.31
N GLU A 721 -2.07 22.63 -18.48
CA GLU A 721 -3.06 22.41 -17.41
C GLU A 721 -3.36 20.93 -17.15
N ARG A 722 -3.40 20.05 -18.17
CA ARG A 722 -3.91 18.67 -18.06
C ARG A 722 -2.88 17.68 -17.55
N SER A 723 -2.22 18.03 -16.43
CA SER A 723 -1.14 17.22 -15.83
C SER A 723 -1.59 15.90 -15.24
N LEU A 724 -2.84 15.77 -14.76
CA LEU A 724 -3.37 14.51 -14.26
C LEU A 724 -3.50 13.44 -15.34
N ALA A 725 -3.72 13.84 -16.60
CA ALA A 725 -3.80 12.92 -17.72
C ALA A 725 -2.45 12.61 -18.34
N LEU A 726 -1.54 13.61 -18.42
CA LEU A 726 -0.31 13.54 -19.20
C LEU A 726 0.95 13.43 -18.34
N GLY A 727 0.85 13.58 -17.03
CA GLY A 727 1.99 13.60 -16.12
C GLY A 727 2.49 15.00 -15.80
N ASP A 728 3.55 15.06 -14.98
CA ASP A 728 4.12 16.33 -14.52
C ASP A 728 5.07 16.95 -15.54
N PHE A 729 5.69 16.13 -16.40
CA PHE A 729 6.65 16.52 -17.42
C PHE A 729 6.36 15.82 -18.73
N LEU A 730 6.42 16.58 -19.84
CA LEU A 730 6.40 16.05 -21.20
C LEU A 730 7.73 16.37 -21.89
N PHE A 731 8.24 15.39 -22.62
CA PHE A 731 9.51 15.47 -23.34
C PHE A 731 9.32 15.31 -24.85
N ALA A 732 10.27 15.79 -25.61
CA ALA A 732 10.43 15.35 -26.99
C ALA A 732 11.06 13.95 -27.01
N PRO A 733 10.74 13.07 -27.98
CA PRO A 733 11.37 11.74 -28.10
C PRO A 733 12.89 11.82 -28.22
N ALA A 734 13.41 12.84 -28.90
CA ALA A 734 14.85 13.05 -29.06
C ALA A 734 15.58 13.32 -27.73
N GLU A 735 14.90 13.82 -26.71
CA GLU A 735 15.46 14.03 -25.37
C GLU A 735 15.40 12.76 -24.52
N LEU A 736 14.26 12.05 -24.52
CA LEU A 736 14.03 10.94 -23.59
C LEU A 736 14.62 9.61 -24.09
N ALA A 737 14.50 9.30 -25.39
CA ALA A 737 14.88 8.00 -25.97
C ALA A 737 16.34 7.59 -25.71
N PRO A 738 17.35 8.49 -25.73
CA PRO A 738 18.74 8.13 -25.42
C PRO A 738 18.95 7.63 -23.98
N HIS A 739 18.03 7.99 -23.06
CA HIS A 739 18.08 7.65 -21.65
C HIS A 739 17.22 6.44 -21.28
N MET A 740 16.63 5.76 -22.28
CA MET A 740 15.82 4.57 -22.08
C MET A 740 16.62 3.30 -22.38
N ALA A 741 16.36 2.23 -21.63
CA ALA A 741 16.90 0.90 -21.93
C ALA A 741 16.27 0.34 -23.21
N THR A 742 14.99 0.67 -23.44
CA THR A 742 14.20 0.19 -24.58
C THR A 742 13.39 1.35 -25.14
N PRO A 743 13.90 2.08 -26.17
CA PRO A 743 13.20 3.21 -26.76
C PRO A 743 12.12 2.77 -27.77
N LEU A 744 11.14 1.98 -27.29
CA LEU A 744 10.00 1.52 -28.08
C LEU A 744 8.72 2.19 -27.61
N ASN A 745 7.86 2.55 -28.56
CA ASN A 745 6.57 3.17 -28.24
C ASN A 745 5.63 2.11 -27.63
N THR A 746 5.10 2.39 -26.46
CA THR A 746 4.14 1.52 -25.78
C THR A 746 2.76 1.59 -26.40
N ARG A 747 2.45 2.72 -27.05
CA ARG A 747 1.20 3.00 -27.74
C ARG A 747 1.46 3.98 -28.88
N VAL A 748 0.66 3.89 -29.97
CA VAL A 748 0.63 4.92 -31.03
C VAL A 748 -0.79 5.44 -31.16
N LEU A 749 -0.97 6.74 -31.06
CA LEU A 749 -2.25 7.43 -31.18
C LEU A 749 -2.42 7.91 -32.62
N LEU A 750 -3.59 7.67 -33.20
CA LEU A 750 -3.88 8.00 -34.59
C LEU A 750 -5.06 8.94 -34.68
N SER A 751 -4.91 10.00 -35.43
CA SER A 751 -6.01 10.87 -35.88
C SER A 751 -6.35 10.52 -37.33
N VAL A 752 -7.66 10.42 -37.62
CA VAL A 752 -8.17 10.07 -38.94
C VAL A 752 -8.43 11.36 -39.73
N THR A 753 -8.12 11.33 -41.01
CA THR A 753 -8.40 12.50 -41.91
C THR A 753 -9.88 12.73 -41.99
N PRO A 754 -10.39 13.99 -41.89
CA PRO A 754 -11.79 14.29 -42.00
C PRO A 754 -12.38 13.75 -43.31
N GLY A 755 -13.43 12.91 -43.18
CA GLY A 755 -14.08 12.26 -44.32
C GLY A 755 -13.59 10.84 -44.65
N ALA A 756 -12.50 10.37 -44.07
CA ALA A 756 -12.11 8.96 -44.17
C ALA A 756 -12.88 8.10 -43.17
N ALA A 757 -13.26 6.89 -43.58
CA ALA A 757 -13.94 5.95 -42.69
C ALA A 757 -12.92 5.30 -41.72
N PRO A 758 -13.10 5.38 -40.39
CA PRO A 758 -12.15 4.78 -39.43
C PRO A 758 -11.91 3.29 -39.64
N GLN A 759 -12.89 2.56 -40.16
CA GLN A 759 -12.79 1.12 -40.45
C GLN A 759 -11.80 0.83 -41.57
N ASP A 760 -11.80 1.64 -42.66
CA ASP A 760 -10.88 1.49 -43.79
C ASP A 760 -9.44 1.81 -43.36
N VAL A 761 -9.29 2.89 -42.57
CA VAL A 761 -7.99 3.25 -41.98
C VAL A 761 -7.48 2.14 -41.05
N THR A 762 -8.36 1.58 -40.23
CA THR A 762 -8.00 0.46 -39.33
C THR A 762 -7.53 -0.77 -40.13
N ALA A 763 -8.18 -1.08 -41.26
CA ALA A 763 -7.78 -2.21 -42.12
C ALA A 763 -6.41 -1.97 -42.76
N ALA A 764 -6.20 -0.78 -43.33
CA ALA A 764 -4.93 -0.39 -43.94
C ALA A 764 -3.76 -0.34 -42.94
N VAL A 765 -3.98 0.21 -41.75
CA VAL A 765 -2.98 0.24 -40.68
C VAL A 765 -2.66 -1.17 -40.20
N ARG A 766 -3.63 -2.06 -40.04
CA ARG A 766 -3.43 -3.47 -39.68
C ARG A 766 -2.56 -4.22 -40.70
N GLU A 767 -2.70 -3.94 -41.97
CA GLU A 767 -1.85 -4.53 -43.03
C GLU A 767 -0.38 -4.12 -42.83
N VAL A 768 -0.11 -2.84 -42.56
CA VAL A 768 1.25 -2.34 -42.26
C VAL A 768 1.81 -2.99 -40.99
N LEU A 769 1.00 -3.12 -39.94
CA LEU A 769 1.43 -3.69 -38.65
C LEU A 769 1.74 -5.17 -38.74
N SER A 770 1.03 -5.96 -39.59
CA SER A 770 1.25 -7.39 -39.74
C SER A 770 2.70 -7.74 -40.13
N GLY A 771 3.35 -6.83 -40.87
CA GLY A 771 4.75 -6.97 -41.27
C GLY A 771 5.76 -6.24 -40.38
N ALA A 772 5.35 -5.27 -39.57
CA ALA A 772 6.24 -4.33 -38.92
C ALA A 772 6.21 -4.35 -37.38
N ALA A 773 5.16 -4.86 -36.77
CA ALA A 773 5.03 -4.93 -35.30
C ALA A 773 4.17 -6.13 -34.89
N PRO A 774 4.77 -7.29 -34.65
CA PRO A 774 4.04 -8.50 -34.24
C PRO A 774 3.29 -8.28 -32.91
N GLY A 775 2.06 -8.79 -32.84
CA GLY A 775 1.22 -8.63 -31.64
C GLY A 775 0.60 -7.24 -31.48
N ALA A 776 0.84 -6.31 -32.42
CA ALA A 776 0.19 -5.02 -32.41
C ALA A 776 -1.25 -5.11 -32.92
N THR A 777 -2.16 -4.45 -32.21
CA THR A 777 -3.59 -4.38 -32.53
C THR A 777 -4.03 -2.93 -32.66
N VAL A 778 -4.95 -2.68 -33.59
CA VAL A 778 -5.58 -1.35 -33.79
C VAL A 778 -7.00 -1.43 -33.27
N ALA A 779 -7.34 -0.51 -32.39
CA ALA A 779 -8.68 -0.38 -31.81
C ALA A 779 -9.10 1.10 -31.75
N GLU A 780 -10.40 1.32 -31.58
CA GLU A 780 -10.89 2.66 -31.23
C GLU A 780 -10.27 3.08 -29.87
N GLN A 781 -9.80 4.32 -29.80
CA GLN A 781 -9.26 4.86 -28.57
C GLN A 781 -10.37 5.10 -27.56
N PRO A 782 -10.39 4.43 -26.40
CA PRO A 782 -11.41 4.68 -25.39
C PRO A 782 -11.31 6.10 -24.85
N LYS A 783 -12.42 6.84 -24.90
CA LYS A 783 -12.47 8.19 -24.31
C LYS A 783 -12.36 8.09 -22.78
N GLY A 784 -11.38 8.80 -22.22
CA GLY A 784 -11.16 8.84 -20.78
C GLY A 784 -10.21 7.74 -20.25
N GLU A 785 -9.62 6.93 -21.13
CA GLU A 785 -8.52 6.05 -20.72
C GLU A 785 -7.27 6.88 -20.43
N HIS A 786 -6.69 6.66 -19.23
CA HIS A 786 -5.46 7.34 -18.83
C HIS A 786 -4.32 6.91 -19.74
N LEU A 787 -3.58 7.89 -20.27
CA LEU A 787 -2.36 7.63 -21.04
C LEU A 787 -1.20 7.17 -20.16
N ARG A 788 -1.24 7.49 -18.87
CA ARG A 788 -0.24 7.07 -17.88
C ARG A 788 -0.37 5.57 -17.62
N THR A 789 0.71 4.85 -17.85
CA THR A 789 0.87 3.45 -17.46
C THR A 789 1.19 3.37 -15.96
N GLU A 790 0.39 3.99 -15.10
CA GLU A 790 0.56 3.79 -13.66
C GLU A 790 -0.03 2.45 -13.26
N ASP A 791 0.62 1.83 -12.27
CA ASP A 791 0.27 0.58 -11.61
C ASP A 791 -1.18 0.55 -11.11
N ARG A 792 -2.16 0.52 -12.03
CA ARG A 792 -3.58 0.38 -11.69
C ARG A 792 -3.80 -0.86 -10.82
N GLY A 793 -3.02 -1.93 -11.06
CA GLY A 793 -3.06 -3.14 -10.26
C GLY A 793 -2.71 -2.89 -8.81
N VAL A 794 -1.63 -2.16 -8.53
CA VAL A 794 -1.17 -1.86 -7.16
C VAL A 794 -2.18 -0.98 -6.44
N GLY A 795 -2.64 0.11 -7.06
CA GLY A 795 -3.64 1.02 -6.48
C GLY A 795 -4.96 0.34 -6.16
N GLN A 796 -5.46 -0.53 -7.04
CA GLN A 796 -6.68 -1.31 -6.81
C GLN A 796 -6.52 -2.32 -5.67
N VAL A 797 -5.37 -3.01 -5.58
CA VAL A 797 -5.08 -3.94 -4.48
C VAL A 797 -5.02 -3.19 -3.15
N ILE A 798 -4.36 -2.03 -3.10
CA ILE A 798 -4.31 -1.17 -1.91
C ILE A 798 -5.72 -0.82 -1.44
N SER A 799 -6.53 -0.31 -2.34
CA SER A 799 -7.91 0.10 -2.05
C SER A 799 -8.74 -1.08 -1.55
N LEU A 800 -8.68 -2.23 -2.23
CA LEU A 800 -9.43 -3.44 -1.87
C LEU A 800 -9.01 -3.94 -0.48
N VAL A 801 -7.72 -4.02 -0.20
CA VAL A 801 -7.17 -4.47 1.09
C VAL A 801 -7.57 -3.51 2.20
N ALA A 802 -7.35 -2.20 2.01
CA ALA A 802 -7.71 -1.19 3.01
C ALA A 802 -9.21 -1.23 3.34
N VAL A 803 -10.07 -1.28 2.32
CA VAL A 803 -11.53 -1.37 2.50
C VAL A 803 -11.94 -2.67 3.19
N SER A 804 -11.33 -3.80 2.84
CA SER A 804 -11.62 -5.10 3.47
C SER A 804 -11.25 -5.11 4.96
N VAL A 805 -10.09 -4.57 5.31
CA VAL A 805 -9.61 -4.46 6.69
C VAL A 805 -10.49 -3.50 7.50
N ILE A 806 -10.74 -2.31 6.97
CA ILE A 806 -11.63 -1.31 7.60
C ILE A 806 -13.02 -1.91 7.78
N GLY A 807 -13.57 -2.56 6.75
CA GLY A 807 -14.88 -3.22 6.76
C GLY A 807 -14.95 -4.31 7.84
N GLY A 808 -13.94 -5.17 7.95
CA GLY A 808 -13.87 -6.23 8.96
C GLY A 808 -13.88 -5.68 10.39
N PHE A 809 -13.03 -4.69 10.68
CA PHE A 809 -13.02 -4.01 11.99
C PHE A 809 -14.35 -3.33 12.29
N THR A 810 -14.98 -2.74 11.29
CA THR A 810 -16.30 -2.12 11.40
C THR A 810 -17.35 -3.09 11.84
N ILE A 811 -17.48 -4.17 11.09
CA ILE A 811 -18.49 -5.20 11.36
C ILE A 811 -18.36 -5.65 12.81
N ILE A 812 -17.15 -5.94 13.26
CA ILE A 812 -16.91 -6.37 14.63
C ILE A 812 -17.21 -5.26 15.64
N ALA A 813 -16.76 -4.03 15.39
CA ALA A 813 -16.95 -2.91 16.30
C ALA A 813 -18.44 -2.53 16.45
N VAL A 814 -19.16 -2.38 15.34
CA VAL A 814 -20.59 -2.03 15.34
C VAL A 814 -21.40 -3.16 15.95
N LEU A 815 -21.16 -4.40 15.48
CA LEU A 815 -21.90 -5.56 15.96
C LEU A 815 -21.69 -5.78 17.47
N SER A 816 -20.43 -5.75 17.94
CA SER A 816 -20.11 -5.94 19.36
C SER A 816 -20.72 -4.85 20.24
N THR A 817 -20.61 -3.59 19.81
CA THR A 817 -21.17 -2.44 20.53
C THR A 817 -22.69 -2.54 20.64
N LEU A 818 -23.37 -2.82 19.54
CA LEU A 818 -24.84 -2.92 19.53
C LEU A 818 -25.35 -4.13 20.31
N VAL A 819 -24.69 -5.28 20.19
CA VAL A 819 -25.01 -6.47 20.99
C VAL A 819 -24.85 -6.18 22.48
N LEU A 820 -23.77 -5.55 22.90
CA LEU A 820 -23.52 -5.20 24.30
C LEU A 820 -24.56 -4.21 24.84
N ILE A 821 -24.93 -3.19 24.05
CA ILE A 821 -26.00 -2.24 24.43
C ILE A 821 -27.32 -2.95 24.60
N MET A 822 -27.69 -3.87 23.69
CA MET A 822 -28.94 -4.61 23.76
C MET A 822 -29.02 -5.60 24.95
N VAL A 823 -27.88 -6.23 25.27
CA VAL A 823 -27.81 -7.12 26.47
C VAL A 823 -28.00 -6.29 27.75
N GLY A 824 -27.43 -5.10 27.84
CA GLY A 824 -27.60 -4.19 28.99
C GLY A 824 -29.04 -3.69 29.19
N ARG A 825 -29.85 -3.60 28.13
CA ARG A 825 -31.25 -3.13 28.16
C ARG A 825 -32.26 -4.22 28.46
N ARG A 826 -31.82 -5.44 28.74
CA ARG A 826 -32.75 -6.57 29.02
C ARG A 826 -33.69 -6.26 30.15
N GLN A 827 -33.23 -5.60 31.24
CA GLN A 827 -34.09 -5.26 32.38
C GLN A 827 -35.15 -4.19 32.01
N GLU A 828 -34.76 -3.15 31.26
CA GLU A 828 -35.69 -2.12 30.73
C GLU A 828 -36.81 -2.76 29.87
N VAL A 829 -36.44 -3.68 28.96
CA VAL A 829 -37.40 -4.39 28.12
C VAL A 829 -38.36 -5.26 28.96
N ILE A 830 -37.85 -5.88 30.00
CA ILE A 830 -38.70 -6.67 30.93
C ILE A 830 -39.65 -5.75 31.68
N LEU A 831 -39.20 -4.63 32.24
CA LEU A 831 -40.03 -3.62 32.91
C LEU A 831 -41.11 -3.06 31.99
N LEU A 832 -40.77 -2.66 30.76
CA LEU A 832 -41.75 -2.20 29.76
C LEU A 832 -42.82 -3.26 29.46
N ARG A 833 -42.47 -4.55 29.47
CA ARG A 833 -43.41 -5.64 29.29
C ARG A 833 -44.32 -5.85 30.53
N LEU A 834 -43.78 -5.62 31.74
CA LEU A 834 -44.54 -5.67 32.95
C LEU A 834 -45.59 -4.53 33.05
N VAL A 835 -45.23 -3.35 32.51
CA VAL A 835 -46.14 -2.18 32.42
C VAL A 835 -47.15 -2.32 31.27
N GLY A 836 -47.08 -3.41 30.46
CA GLY A 836 -48.05 -3.71 29.43
C GLY A 836 -47.68 -3.40 28.00
N ALA A 837 -46.39 -3.01 27.73
CA ALA A 837 -45.94 -2.75 26.37
C ALA A 837 -45.92 -4.04 25.51
N GLY A 838 -46.64 -3.99 24.37
CA GLY A 838 -46.72 -5.10 23.43
C GLY A 838 -45.43 -5.39 22.71
N ARG A 839 -45.21 -6.67 22.31
CA ARG A 839 -44.01 -7.08 21.55
C ARG A 839 -43.83 -6.30 20.26
N ARG A 840 -44.91 -5.83 19.60
CA ARG A 840 -44.85 -5.02 18.37
C ARG A 840 -44.36 -3.61 18.65
N GLN A 841 -44.81 -3.00 19.77
CA GLN A 841 -44.38 -1.67 20.20
C GLN A 841 -42.88 -1.63 20.55
N ILE A 842 -42.42 -2.65 21.32
CA ILE A 842 -40.99 -2.78 21.69
C ILE A 842 -40.13 -2.99 20.44
N ARG A 843 -40.55 -3.83 19.48
CA ARG A 843 -39.81 -3.99 18.20
C ARG A 843 -39.78 -2.70 17.38
N TRP A 844 -40.85 -1.95 17.35
CA TRP A 844 -40.92 -0.68 16.63
C TRP A 844 -40.05 0.38 17.29
N MET A 845 -40.07 0.52 18.60
CA MET A 845 -39.20 1.39 19.38
C MET A 845 -37.69 1.11 19.06
N LEU A 846 -37.29 -0.16 19.13
CA LEU A 846 -35.89 -0.54 18.88
C LEU A 846 -35.48 -0.35 17.40
N ARG A 847 -36.40 -0.52 16.45
CA ARG A 847 -36.13 -0.20 15.03
C ARG A 847 -35.92 1.29 14.81
N ILE A 848 -36.75 2.15 15.38
CA ILE A 848 -36.59 3.60 15.28
C ILE A 848 -35.23 4.01 15.87
N GLU A 849 -34.88 3.47 17.02
CA GLU A 849 -33.60 3.76 17.65
C GLU A 849 -32.41 3.30 16.80
N ALA A 850 -32.46 2.08 16.22
CA ALA A 850 -31.43 1.59 15.31
C ALA A 850 -31.30 2.48 14.06
N MET A 851 -32.44 2.85 13.46
CA MET A 851 -32.45 3.77 12.31
C MET A 851 -31.83 5.12 12.65
N THR A 852 -32.15 5.65 13.83
CA THR A 852 -31.58 6.93 14.29
C THR A 852 -30.05 6.84 14.48
N VAL A 853 -29.56 5.77 15.10
CA VAL A 853 -28.11 5.55 15.29
C VAL A 853 -27.39 5.42 13.93
N VAL A 854 -27.97 4.68 13.00
CA VAL A 854 -27.41 4.52 11.64
C VAL A 854 -27.42 5.85 10.90
N LEU A 855 -28.55 6.56 10.90
CA LEU A 855 -28.69 7.86 10.20
C LEU A 855 -27.71 8.88 10.74
N VAL A 856 -27.62 9.03 12.07
CA VAL A 856 -26.67 9.97 12.71
C VAL A 856 -25.24 9.56 12.42
N GLY A 857 -24.94 8.27 12.51
CA GLY A 857 -23.60 7.74 12.20
C GLY A 857 -23.18 8.02 10.75
N LEU A 858 -24.08 7.80 9.81
CA LEU A 858 -23.86 8.09 8.38
C LEU A 858 -23.68 9.60 8.13
N VAL A 859 -24.58 10.44 8.63
CA VAL A 859 -24.51 11.89 8.41
C VAL A 859 -23.23 12.48 9.02
N VAL A 860 -22.98 12.18 10.30
CA VAL A 860 -21.78 12.71 10.99
C VAL A 860 -20.52 12.16 10.38
N GLY A 861 -20.49 10.87 10.03
CA GLY A 861 -19.33 10.25 9.36
C GLY A 861 -19.05 10.89 8.00
N THR A 862 -20.08 11.13 7.19
CA THR A 862 -19.93 11.80 5.90
C THR A 862 -19.46 13.25 6.06
N VAL A 863 -20.00 14.01 7.00
CA VAL A 863 -19.56 15.39 7.28
C VAL A 863 -18.11 15.41 7.74
N THR A 864 -17.73 14.45 8.59
CA THR A 864 -16.33 14.30 9.07
C THR A 864 -15.36 13.97 7.95
N ALA A 865 -15.77 13.12 6.98
CA ALA A 865 -14.98 12.78 5.80
C ALA A 865 -14.87 13.95 4.83
N LEU A 866 -15.95 14.73 4.69
CA LEU A 866 -16.05 15.77 3.68
C LEU A 866 -15.01 16.88 3.87
N VAL A 867 -14.67 17.24 5.12
CA VAL A 867 -13.72 18.33 5.42
C VAL A 867 -12.31 18.04 4.87
N PRO A 868 -11.65 16.91 5.23
CA PRO A 868 -10.34 16.59 4.68
C PRO A 868 -10.39 16.25 3.17
N LEU A 869 -11.50 15.67 2.68
CA LEU A 869 -11.69 15.39 1.27
C LEU A 869 -11.81 16.67 0.42
N LEU A 870 -12.56 17.66 0.88
CA LEU A 870 -12.62 18.97 0.21
C LEU A 870 -11.24 19.61 0.15
N ALA A 871 -10.51 19.61 1.27
CA ALA A 871 -9.17 20.16 1.32
C ALA A 871 -8.23 19.44 0.34
N PHE A 872 -8.23 18.11 0.33
CA PHE A 872 -7.42 17.29 -0.57
C PHE A 872 -7.80 17.52 -2.04
N SER A 873 -9.10 17.44 -2.36
CA SER A 873 -9.59 17.56 -3.74
C SER A 873 -9.33 18.94 -4.33
N LEU A 874 -9.57 20.02 -3.57
CA LEU A 874 -9.28 21.38 -4.00
C LEU A 874 -7.78 21.62 -4.18
N ALA A 875 -6.94 21.05 -3.30
CA ALA A 875 -5.50 21.20 -3.40
C ALA A 875 -4.89 20.42 -4.58
N THR A 876 -5.41 19.21 -4.90
CA THR A 876 -4.80 18.33 -5.90
C THR A 876 -5.47 18.38 -7.27
N THR A 877 -6.77 18.66 -7.33
CA THR A 877 -7.53 18.60 -8.59
C THR A 877 -8.31 19.88 -8.90
N GLY A 878 -8.35 20.86 -7.98
CA GLY A 878 -9.18 22.07 -8.11
C GLY A 878 -10.69 21.79 -8.17
N SER A 879 -11.14 20.57 -7.89
CA SER A 879 -12.51 20.12 -8.08
C SER A 879 -13.15 19.61 -6.78
N LEU A 880 -14.46 19.39 -6.81
CA LEU A 880 -15.16 18.78 -5.68
C LEU A 880 -14.84 17.27 -5.57
N PRO A 881 -14.80 16.72 -4.35
CA PRO A 881 -14.56 15.30 -4.15
C PRO A 881 -15.67 14.45 -4.77
N TYR A 882 -15.29 13.33 -5.37
CA TYR A 882 -16.20 12.39 -6.01
C TYR A 882 -16.14 11.03 -5.35
N MET A 883 -17.28 10.38 -5.19
CA MET A 883 -17.40 9.00 -4.74
C MET A 883 -18.39 8.27 -5.66
N PRO A 884 -18.01 7.18 -6.30
CA PRO A 884 -18.93 6.40 -7.13
C PRO A 884 -20.15 5.95 -6.34
N PRO A 885 -21.38 6.06 -6.90
CA PRO A 885 -22.61 5.65 -6.21
C PRO A 885 -22.61 4.19 -5.75
N SER A 886 -21.95 3.31 -6.49
CA SER A 886 -21.77 1.90 -6.14
C SER A 886 -20.97 1.72 -4.85
N GLN A 887 -19.87 2.46 -4.69
CA GLN A 887 -19.02 2.40 -3.49
C GLN A 887 -19.74 3.06 -2.29
N ALA A 888 -20.39 4.21 -2.49
CA ALA A 888 -21.22 4.85 -1.48
C ALA A 888 -22.35 3.92 -1.01
N GLY A 889 -23.04 3.28 -1.94
CA GLY A 889 -24.10 2.30 -1.68
C GLY A 889 -23.58 1.08 -0.88
N LEU A 890 -22.39 0.59 -1.21
CA LEU A 890 -21.76 -0.52 -0.48
C LEU A 890 -21.45 -0.15 0.99
N VAL A 891 -20.92 1.04 1.24
CA VAL A 891 -20.64 1.54 2.61
C VAL A 891 -21.94 1.67 3.39
N VAL A 892 -22.96 2.30 2.82
CA VAL A 892 -24.29 2.44 3.46
C VAL A 892 -24.90 1.06 3.74
N LEU A 893 -24.88 0.14 2.77
CA LEU A 893 -25.40 -1.21 2.91
C LEU A 893 -24.66 -1.98 4.01
N ALA A 894 -23.33 -1.91 4.06
CA ALA A 894 -22.54 -2.55 5.09
C ALA A 894 -22.90 -2.04 6.49
N VAL A 895 -23.07 -0.73 6.66
CA VAL A 895 -23.49 -0.11 7.93
C VAL A 895 -24.90 -0.55 8.31
N VAL A 896 -25.86 -0.51 7.39
CA VAL A 896 -27.27 -0.87 7.62
C VAL A 896 -27.39 -2.36 7.98
N VAL A 897 -26.73 -3.25 7.23
CA VAL A 897 -26.76 -4.70 7.48
C VAL A 897 -26.12 -5.03 8.83
N THR A 898 -24.97 -4.43 9.14
CA THR A 898 -24.26 -4.68 10.40
C THR A 898 -25.03 -4.15 11.60
N ALA A 899 -25.58 -2.94 11.49
CA ALA A 899 -26.44 -2.38 12.54
C ALA A 899 -27.72 -3.20 12.70
N GLY A 900 -28.37 -3.57 11.60
CA GLY A 900 -29.55 -4.45 11.61
C GLY A 900 -29.27 -5.80 12.29
N ALA A 901 -28.16 -6.44 11.98
CA ALA A 901 -27.73 -7.68 12.64
C ALA A 901 -27.49 -7.47 14.15
N GLY A 902 -26.79 -6.39 14.52
CA GLY A 902 -26.48 -6.04 15.91
C GLY A 902 -27.73 -5.82 16.78
N TYR A 903 -28.82 -5.30 16.21
CA TYR A 903 -30.08 -5.12 16.89
C TYR A 903 -30.97 -6.38 16.83
N LEU A 904 -31.10 -7.04 15.69
CA LEU A 904 -32.05 -8.14 15.47
C LEU A 904 -31.64 -9.46 16.14
N LEU A 905 -30.34 -9.79 16.15
CA LEU A 905 -29.86 -11.05 16.73
C LEU A 905 -30.12 -11.13 18.26
N PRO A 906 -29.74 -10.10 19.08
CA PRO A 906 -30.05 -10.12 20.49
C PRO A 906 -31.54 -10.02 20.80
N LEU A 907 -32.32 -9.27 19.99
CA LEU A 907 -33.76 -9.08 20.15
C LEU A 907 -34.51 -10.39 20.10
N ARG A 908 -34.15 -11.30 19.19
CA ARG A 908 -34.74 -12.64 19.09
C ARG A 908 -34.53 -13.42 20.39
N SER A 909 -33.37 -13.30 21.04
CA SER A 909 -33.06 -13.99 22.30
C SER A 909 -33.79 -13.41 23.52
N VAL A 910 -33.99 -12.08 23.55
CA VAL A 910 -34.67 -11.37 24.64
C VAL A 910 -36.17 -11.58 24.57
N LEU A 911 -36.79 -11.58 23.38
CA LEU A 911 -38.24 -11.76 23.20
C LEU A 911 -38.69 -13.22 23.35
N ARG A 912 -37.82 -14.21 23.13
CA ARG A 912 -38.16 -15.65 23.28
C ARG A 912 -38.36 -16.11 24.74
N LYS A 913 -37.69 -15.47 25.71
CA LYS A 913 -37.85 -15.84 27.13
C LYS A 913 -39.15 -15.28 27.67
N ARG A 914 -40.02 -16.16 28.21
CA ARG A 914 -41.23 -15.79 28.93
C ARG A 914 -40.81 -15.01 30.18
N PRO A 915 -41.55 -13.95 30.60
CA PRO A 915 -41.36 -13.35 31.90
C PRO A 915 -41.54 -14.43 32.98
N PRO A 916 -40.76 -14.42 34.07
CA PRO A 916 -40.97 -15.34 35.17
C PRO A 916 -42.37 -15.09 35.73
N THR A 917 -43.25 -16.05 35.56
CA THR A 917 -44.58 -16.09 36.16
C THR A 917 -44.47 -16.48 37.61
N GLY A 918 -43.86 -15.62 38.44
CA GLY A 918 -43.52 -15.95 39.82
C GLY A 918 -43.32 -14.75 40.71
N VAL A 919 -44.23 -13.78 40.70
CA VAL A 919 -44.41 -12.85 41.84
C VAL A 919 -45.90 -12.81 42.16
N GLY A 920 -46.31 -13.76 42.94
CA GLY A 920 -47.67 -13.81 43.45
C GLY A 920 -47.94 -15.12 44.16
N ARG A 921 -47.49 -15.21 45.39
CA ARG A 921 -48.04 -15.94 46.52
C ARG A 921 -46.95 -16.18 47.57
N GLY A 922 -46.94 -15.34 48.54
CA GLY A 922 -46.22 -15.50 49.77
C GLY A 922 -46.32 -14.21 50.58
#